data_5ef4e3065bdb7fc77bc00bfa88cd0400
#
_entry.id   5ef4e3065bdb7fc77bc00bfa88cd0400
#
_cell.length_a   1.000
_cell.length_b   1.000
_cell.length_c   1.000
_cell.angle_alpha   90.00
_cell.angle_beta   90.00
_cell.angle_gamma   90.00
#
_symmetry.space_group_name_H-M   'P 1'
#
loop_
_entity.id
_entity.type
_entity.pdbx_description
1 polymer ?
#
loop_
_entity_poly.entity_id
_entity_poly.type
_entity_poly.pdbx_seq_one_letter_code
_entity_poly.pdbx_strand_id
1 'polypeptide(L)'
;MTRGFPIEQKNADLIVDSPLRQGGRDWFSIAPIAIAWAGMLIFTGYACTRMVAAGDTWVAMACGRHFVNHGVNTVEPFSANSHKAGPTAEEVKTWPGWAQWITNKVGLDTVRYWHPTGWVDQNWLTHVIFYKLTTALGSETKPYYDALVFWKFAIYILAAAALYATARLYGVHPALAAIAVCFAMVIGRTFFDIRPAGFSNLLVAVLILILALTSYKNALYIWLLVPLVVFWSNVHGGYIYAFIVLIPFVVWHAIMRLPRRWTLTAYSILTWLTLYMMANRFAHHEYLTPVAVREDAVFFLMILGIAGSIALAYSRKVGNGALIAYHVGVSCLLFVLLLPRFPFFDQLPLEVTRRLRLDEEQDLKEFISLSRLAYIGIFSFAMILGAVVAYLRDRVMRVLDVRGILHTVAAYAVAFVAMVIFNPFHLTNLTHTFVISISKQAERWRNVHEWHRAFDWTNPVGTAVPFLIMYILAWLVLLAWVIVLVRAARIANRPVSKKMRALVQYTWPQVDLGLVIIAAMTIYMAIRSRRFIPIAGFAACPLLALLIEQAVRFVAGSIQLARTGKFEVPVLSLPQRRVLVIVSTGVVAGFWLMWGLAFKHVYLDPWPLDAKYKSVFMRMTASYSKPFEACEFMRINKLSGKMYNYWTEGGFIAW
;
A
#
# COMPACT_ATOMS: atom_id res chain seq x y z
N MET A 1 37.42 -18.13 -13.74
CA MET A 1 36.71 -18.83 -14.84
C MET A 1 35.84 -19.89 -14.21
N THR A 2 34.58 -19.59 -13.97
CA THR A 2 33.54 -20.55 -13.54
C THR A 2 32.39 -20.44 -14.53
N ARG A 3 32.28 -21.50 -15.34
CA ARG A 3 31.21 -21.65 -16.34
C ARG A 3 29.83 -21.52 -15.65
N GLY A 4 29.11 -20.49 -16.00
CA GLY A 4 27.70 -20.38 -15.68
C GLY A 4 26.91 -21.44 -16.44
N PHE A 5 26.25 -22.33 -15.73
CA PHE A 5 25.22 -23.18 -16.30
C PHE A 5 24.04 -22.32 -16.73
N PRO A 6 23.58 -22.44 -17.98
CA PRO A 6 22.33 -21.81 -18.37
C PRO A 6 21.19 -22.57 -17.67
N ILE A 7 20.57 -21.94 -16.67
CA ILE A 7 19.30 -22.41 -16.15
C ILE A 7 18.27 -22.02 -17.20
N GLU A 8 17.95 -22.98 -18.07
CA GLU A 8 16.91 -22.86 -19.06
C GLU A 8 15.58 -22.44 -18.39
N GLN A 9 14.97 -21.47 -18.96
CA GLN A 9 13.65 -20.91 -18.64
C GLN A 9 12.47 -21.90 -18.79
N LYS A 10 12.73 -23.19 -18.88
CA LYS A 10 11.72 -24.26 -19.08
C LYS A 10 10.79 -24.52 -17.90
N ASN A 11 11.05 -23.93 -16.71
CA ASN A 11 10.29 -24.25 -15.50
C ASN A 11 9.12 -23.30 -15.17
N ALA A 12 8.87 -22.27 -15.98
CA ALA A 12 7.69 -21.43 -15.79
C ALA A 12 6.40 -22.10 -16.29
N ASP A 13 6.53 -23.07 -17.19
CA ASP A 13 5.37 -23.78 -17.79
C ASP A 13 4.87 -24.96 -16.94
N LEU A 14 5.66 -25.43 -15.97
CA LEU A 14 5.29 -26.58 -15.12
C LEU A 14 4.27 -26.26 -14.02
N ILE A 15 4.02 -24.98 -13.74
CA ILE A 15 2.95 -24.58 -12.81
C ILE A 15 1.61 -24.38 -13.53
N VAL A 16 1.62 -24.35 -14.85
CA VAL A 16 0.43 -24.19 -15.72
C VAL A 16 0.11 -25.48 -16.48
N ASP A 17 0.49 -26.63 -16.00
CA ASP A 17 -0.27 -27.83 -16.30
C ASP A 17 -1.60 -27.73 -15.53
N SER A 18 -2.37 -26.73 -15.98
CA SER A 18 -3.80 -26.72 -15.72
C SER A 18 -4.36 -28.00 -16.35
N PRO A 19 -5.24 -28.71 -15.65
CA PRO A 19 -5.97 -29.83 -16.19
C PRO A 19 -6.80 -29.52 -17.45
N LEU A 20 -6.69 -28.32 -17.99
CA LEU A 20 -7.32 -27.87 -19.23
C LEU A 20 -6.72 -28.45 -20.51
N ARG A 21 -5.57 -29.18 -20.47
CA ARG A 21 -4.93 -29.76 -21.64
C ARG A 21 -5.21 -31.26 -21.86
N GLN A 22 -5.85 -31.94 -20.92
CA GLN A 22 -6.25 -33.34 -21.11
C GLN A 22 -7.78 -33.46 -21.18
N GLY A 23 -8.27 -33.63 -22.39
CA GLY A 23 -9.51 -34.24 -22.83
C GLY A 23 -10.77 -34.01 -21.97
N GLY A 24 -11.70 -33.20 -22.50
CA GLY A 24 -13.03 -32.96 -21.93
C GLY A 24 -13.05 -31.80 -20.94
N ARG A 25 -13.82 -30.77 -21.25
CA ARG A 25 -14.10 -29.66 -20.33
C ARG A 25 -14.85 -30.18 -19.11
N ASP A 26 -14.12 -30.70 -18.12
CA ASP A 26 -14.74 -31.08 -16.85
C ASP A 26 -15.21 -29.81 -16.14
N TRP A 27 -16.52 -29.61 -16.07
CA TRP A 27 -17.16 -28.48 -15.40
C TRP A 27 -16.62 -28.27 -13.99
N PHE A 28 -16.33 -29.36 -13.26
CA PHE A 28 -15.78 -29.30 -11.91
C PHE A 28 -14.32 -28.79 -11.84
N SER A 29 -13.63 -28.63 -12.95
CA SER A 29 -12.32 -27.97 -12.98
C SER A 29 -12.44 -26.45 -13.14
N ILE A 30 -13.50 -25.97 -13.79
CA ILE A 30 -13.75 -24.56 -14.08
C ILE A 30 -14.59 -23.91 -12.97
N ALA A 31 -15.56 -24.64 -12.41
CA ALA A 31 -16.48 -24.13 -11.40
C ALA A 31 -15.79 -23.44 -10.19
N PRO A 32 -14.71 -23.96 -9.59
CA PRO A 32 -14.04 -23.30 -8.48
C PRO A 32 -13.48 -21.91 -8.86
N ILE A 33 -13.02 -21.76 -10.10
CA ILE A 33 -12.49 -20.48 -10.60
C ILE A 33 -13.64 -19.49 -10.78
N ALA A 34 -14.73 -19.93 -11.40
CA ALA A 34 -15.91 -19.10 -11.62
C ALA A 34 -16.54 -18.64 -10.30
N ILE A 35 -16.64 -19.53 -9.30
CA ILE A 35 -17.15 -19.21 -7.96
C ILE A 35 -16.23 -18.20 -7.27
N ALA A 36 -14.90 -18.39 -7.36
CA ALA A 36 -13.92 -17.48 -6.79
C ALA A 36 -14.04 -16.09 -7.41
N TRP A 37 -14.21 -15.99 -8.72
CA TRP A 37 -14.45 -14.73 -9.43
C TRP A 37 -15.77 -14.08 -9.02
N ALA A 38 -16.85 -14.85 -8.99
CA ALA A 38 -18.16 -14.36 -8.57
C ALA A 38 -18.09 -13.83 -7.12
N GLY A 39 -17.49 -14.60 -6.21
CA GLY A 39 -17.29 -14.18 -4.82
C GLY A 39 -16.48 -12.90 -4.72
N MET A 40 -15.38 -12.77 -5.46
CA MET A 40 -14.55 -11.58 -5.47
C MET A 40 -15.33 -10.34 -5.96
N LEU A 41 -16.08 -10.46 -7.05
CA LEU A 41 -16.86 -9.35 -7.59
C LEU A 41 -17.98 -8.93 -6.65
N ILE A 42 -18.72 -9.88 -6.08
CA ILE A 42 -19.79 -9.61 -5.11
C ILE A 42 -19.25 -8.93 -3.85
N PHE A 43 -18.13 -9.43 -3.32
CA PHE A 43 -17.49 -8.83 -2.15
C PHE A 43 -16.94 -7.44 -2.42
N THR A 44 -16.37 -7.20 -3.60
CA THR A 44 -15.92 -5.86 -4.01
C THR A 44 -17.11 -4.92 -4.11
N GLY A 45 -18.23 -5.36 -4.71
CA GLY A 45 -19.48 -4.63 -4.71
C GLY A 45 -19.95 -4.27 -3.30
N TYR A 46 -19.99 -5.24 -2.40
CA TYR A 46 -20.30 -5.02 -0.99
C TYR A 46 -19.38 -3.98 -0.35
N ALA A 47 -18.08 -4.06 -0.56
CA ALA A 47 -17.14 -3.07 -0.02
C ALA A 47 -17.41 -1.65 -0.54
N CYS A 48 -17.91 -1.51 -1.78
CA CYS A 48 -18.26 -0.23 -2.38
C CYS A 48 -19.59 0.35 -1.87
N THR A 49 -20.43 -0.40 -1.17
CA THR A 49 -21.74 0.09 -0.68
C THR A 49 -21.68 0.88 0.62
N ARG A 50 -20.50 1.14 1.15
CA ARG A 50 -20.38 1.96 2.35
C ARG A 50 -20.81 3.41 2.10
N MET A 51 -21.45 4.01 3.12
CA MET A 51 -21.75 5.44 3.11
C MET A 51 -20.49 6.30 2.94
N VAL A 52 -20.62 7.36 2.19
CA VAL A 52 -19.53 8.25 1.74
C VAL A 52 -19.64 9.58 2.48
N ALA A 53 -18.52 10.08 2.98
CA ALA A 53 -18.41 11.46 3.40
C ALA A 53 -18.31 12.34 2.14
N ALA A 54 -19.39 13.05 1.79
CA ALA A 54 -19.52 13.70 0.50
C ALA A 54 -18.82 15.09 0.38
N GLY A 55 -18.12 15.58 1.40
CA GLY A 55 -17.49 16.91 1.37
C GLY A 55 -16.60 17.10 0.14
N ASP A 56 -15.60 16.24 -0.02
CA ASP A 56 -14.66 16.29 -1.14
C ASP A 56 -15.32 16.05 -2.50
N THR A 57 -16.41 15.30 -2.55
CA THR A 57 -17.17 15.05 -3.80
C THR A 57 -17.77 16.35 -4.32
N TRP A 58 -18.36 17.16 -3.44
CA TRP A 58 -18.98 18.43 -3.80
C TRP A 58 -17.94 19.47 -4.20
N VAL A 59 -16.80 19.53 -3.47
CA VAL A 59 -15.65 20.33 -3.87
C VAL A 59 -15.18 19.95 -5.26
N ALA A 60 -15.03 18.65 -5.52
CA ALA A 60 -14.57 18.15 -6.83
C ALA A 60 -15.52 18.56 -7.96
N MET A 61 -16.83 18.53 -7.74
CA MET A 61 -17.80 18.95 -8.74
C MET A 61 -17.79 20.46 -8.97
N ALA A 62 -17.69 21.28 -7.93
CA ALA A 62 -17.62 22.73 -8.04
C ALA A 62 -16.33 23.17 -8.78
N CYS A 63 -15.18 22.60 -8.41
CA CYS A 63 -13.90 22.83 -9.09
C CYS A 63 -13.94 22.33 -10.55
N GLY A 64 -14.54 21.17 -10.79
CA GLY A 64 -14.69 20.61 -12.14
C GLY A 64 -15.52 21.52 -13.05
N ARG A 65 -16.62 22.08 -12.58
CA ARG A 65 -17.41 23.09 -13.28
C ARG A 65 -16.55 24.32 -13.61
N HIS A 66 -15.79 24.81 -12.63
CA HIS A 66 -14.90 25.95 -12.85
C HIS A 66 -13.87 25.66 -13.94
N PHE A 67 -13.15 24.53 -13.85
CA PHE A 67 -12.12 24.20 -14.84
C PHE A 67 -12.65 23.96 -16.25
N VAL A 68 -13.85 23.42 -16.40
CA VAL A 68 -14.48 23.24 -17.70
C VAL A 68 -14.84 24.58 -18.33
N ASN A 69 -15.28 25.56 -17.53
CA ASN A 69 -15.73 26.85 -18.03
C ASN A 69 -14.62 27.90 -18.19
N HIS A 70 -13.56 27.81 -17.37
CA HIS A 70 -12.52 28.84 -17.30
C HIS A 70 -11.10 28.31 -17.56
N GLY A 71 -10.95 26.99 -17.79
CA GLY A 71 -9.64 26.34 -17.91
C GLY A 71 -8.97 26.14 -16.55
N VAL A 72 -7.88 25.35 -16.55
CA VAL A 72 -7.07 25.12 -15.35
C VAL A 72 -6.18 26.32 -15.12
N ASN A 73 -6.30 26.94 -13.96
CA ASN A 73 -5.55 28.13 -13.57
C ASN A 73 -5.15 28.08 -12.09
N THR A 74 -4.39 29.08 -11.64
CA THR A 74 -3.85 29.19 -10.30
C THR A 74 -4.57 30.22 -9.44
N VAL A 75 -5.75 30.69 -9.87
CA VAL A 75 -6.62 31.59 -9.12
C VAL A 75 -7.81 30.84 -8.56
N GLU A 76 -7.95 30.78 -7.27
CA GLU A 76 -9.05 30.09 -6.60
C GLU A 76 -10.26 31.03 -6.50
N PRO A 77 -11.43 30.66 -7.06
CA PRO A 77 -12.58 31.55 -7.12
C PRO A 77 -13.54 31.40 -5.92
N PHE A 78 -13.36 30.42 -5.05
CA PHE A 78 -14.37 30.01 -4.07
C PHE A 78 -14.21 30.67 -2.71
N SER A 79 -12.99 31.03 -2.29
CA SER A 79 -12.76 31.60 -0.97
C SER A 79 -12.58 33.11 -0.98
N ALA A 80 -12.92 33.73 0.16
CA ALA A 80 -12.74 35.18 0.35
C ALA A 80 -11.27 35.62 0.30
N ASN A 81 -10.35 34.71 0.62
CA ASN A 81 -8.90 34.89 0.60
C ASN A 81 -8.27 34.15 -0.56
N SER A 82 -8.86 34.27 -1.75
CA SER A 82 -8.41 33.56 -2.95
C SER A 82 -6.92 33.81 -3.21
N HIS A 83 -6.21 32.71 -3.56
CA HIS A 83 -4.83 32.80 -3.96
C HIS A 83 -4.71 33.50 -5.32
N LYS A 84 -3.81 34.48 -5.39
CA LYS A 84 -3.49 35.16 -6.66
C LYS A 84 -2.48 34.33 -7.45
N ALA A 85 -2.55 34.46 -8.77
CA ALA A 85 -1.55 33.86 -9.65
C ALA A 85 -0.16 34.45 -9.37
N GLY A 86 0.83 33.59 -9.28
CA GLY A 86 2.22 33.95 -9.03
C GLY A 86 3.19 33.01 -9.72
N PRO A 87 4.50 33.13 -9.41
CA PRO A 87 5.11 34.02 -8.43
C PRO A 87 5.19 35.48 -8.90
N THR A 88 5.05 36.40 -7.93
CA THR A 88 5.33 37.82 -8.13
C THR A 88 6.82 38.11 -7.96
N ALA A 89 7.30 39.27 -8.46
CA ALA A 89 8.69 39.67 -8.26
C ALA A 89 9.03 39.87 -6.77
N GLU A 90 8.04 40.23 -5.94
CA GLU A 90 8.20 40.39 -4.50
C GLU A 90 8.30 39.04 -3.78
N GLU A 91 7.50 38.06 -4.18
CA GLU A 91 7.61 36.68 -3.64
C GLU A 91 8.98 36.09 -3.93
N VAL A 92 9.52 36.30 -5.13
CA VAL A 92 10.86 35.81 -5.52
C VAL A 92 11.96 36.40 -4.62
N LYS A 93 11.82 37.65 -4.14
CA LYS A 93 12.78 38.25 -3.21
C LYS A 93 12.83 37.54 -1.85
N THR A 94 11.77 36.80 -1.49
CA THR A 94 11.73 36.04 -0.23
C THR A 94 12.32 34.64 -0.37
N TRP A 95 12.63 34.21 -1.59
CA TRP A 95 13.14 32.87 -1.86
C TRP A 95 14.62 32.74 -1.46
N PRO A 96 15.13 31.51 -1.29
CA PRO A 96 16.56 31.26 -1.08
C PRO A 96 17.41 31.85 -2.20
N GLY A 97 18.61 32.34 -1.90
CA GLY A 97 19.49 33.03 -2.85
C GLY A 97 19.76 32.28 -4.16
N TRP A 98 19.89 30.94 -4.06
CA TRP A 98 20.04 30.09 -5.26
C TRP A 98 18.80 30.14 -6.20
N ALA A 99 17.60 30.21 -5.62
CA ALA A 99 16.35 30.29 -6.41
C ALA A 99 16.19 31.65 -7.04
N GLN A 100 16.54 32.74 -6.32
CA GLN A 100 16.59 34.09 -6.88
C GLN A 100 17.60 34.16 -8.03
N TRP A 101 18.79 33.56 -7.86
CA TRP A 101 19.81 33.53 -8.90
C TRP A 101 19.30 32.80 -10.17
N ILE A 102 18.64 31.65 -10.03
CA ILE A 102 18.02 30.95 -11.15
C ILE A 102 16.99 31.86 -11.83
N THR A 103 16.07 32.46 -11.05
CA THR A 103 15.01 33.32 -11.58
C THR A 103 15.58 34.50 -12.37
N ASN A 104 16.65 35.11 -11.89
CA ASN A 104 17.33 36.20 -12.60
C ASN A 104 17.98 35.75 -13.91
N LYS A 105 18.39 34.48 -14.01
CA LYS A 105 18.99 33.91 -15.23
C LYS A 105 17.97 33.49 -16.28
N VAL A 106 16.87 32.85 -15.87
CA VAL A 106 15.87 32.32 -16.81
C VAL A 106 14.70 33.27 -17.06
N GLY A 107 14.55 34.31 -16.24
CA GLY A 107 13.46 35.26 -16.29
C GLY A 107 12.23 34.83 -15.49
N LEU A 108 11.49 35.82 -14.95
CA LEU A 108 10.33 35.61 -14.11
C LEU A 108 9.19 34.87 -14.84
N ASP A 109 8.97 35.15 -16.11
CA ASP A 109 7.90 34.50 -16.90
C ASP A 109 8.18 33.02 -17.13
N THR A 110 9.45 32.65 -17.34
CA THR A 110 9.86 31.23 -17.41
C THR A 110 9.58 30.52 -16.08
N VAL A 111 9.88 31.18 -14.97
CA VAL A 111 9.61 30.63 -13.64
C VAL A 111 8.10 30.52 -13.39
N ARG A 112 7.30 31.52 -13.77
CA ARG A 112 5.83 31.45 -13.68
C ARG A 112 5.26 30.27 -14.47
N TYR A 113 5.83 29.95 -15.61
CA TYR A 113 5.41 28.82 -16.42
C TYR A 113 5.76 27.47 -15.75
N TRP A 114 7.03 27.28 -15.37
CA TRP A 114 7.50 26.00 -14.85
C TRP A 114 7.24 25.79 -13.36
N HIS A 115 7.00 26.84 -12.60
CA HIS A 115 6.74 26.84 -11.18
C HIS A 115 5.67 27.89 -10.82
N PRO A 116 4.45 27.75 -11.37
CA PRO A 116 3.37 28.64 -11.00
C PRO A 116 3.04 28.51 -9.51
N THR A 117 2.82 29.64 -8.83
CA THR A 117 2.33 29.66 -7.44
C THR A 117 0.90 30.18 -7.39
N GLY A 118 0.21 29.95 -6.28
CA GLY A 118 -1.19 30.28 -6.10
C GLY A 118 -2.01 29.03 -5.78
N TRP A 119 -3.16 28.90 -6.38
CA TRP A 119 -4.03 27.73 -6.20
C TRP A 119 -3.54 26.56 -7.04
N VAL A 120 -3.00 25.52 -6.40
CA VAL A 120 -2.51 24.29 -7.02
C VAL A 120 -3.49 23.15 -6.73
N ASP A 121 -4.35 22.84 -7.66
CA ASP A 121 -5.29 21.74 -7.53
C ASP A 121 -4.71 20.45 -8.16
N GLN A 122 -4.05 19.65 -7.33
CA GLN A 122 -3.45 18.37 -7.77
C GLN A 122 -4.48 17.35 -8.25
N ASN A 123 -5.77 17.60 -8.06
CA ASN A 123 -6.86 16.70 -8.41
C ASN A 123 -7.65 17.20 -9.63
N TRP A 124 -7.18 18.22 -10.32
CA TRP A 124 -7.92 18.94 -11.34
C TRP A 124 -8.60 18.03 -12.38
N LEU A 125 -7.90 17.01 -12.85
CA LEU A 125 -8.46 16.09 -13.86
C LEU A 125 -9.59 15.22 -13.27
N THR A 126 -9.48 14.76 -12.03
CA THR A 126 -10.58 14.06 -11.33
C THR A 126 -11.79 14.97 -11.20
N HIS A 127 -11.59 16.23 -10.88
CA HIS A 127 -12.67 17.21 -10.75
C HIS A 127 -13.40 17.40 -12.08
N VAL A 128 -12.65 17.56 -13.18
CA VAL A 128 -13.22 17.61 -14.54
C VAL A 128 -13.95 16.31 -14.89
N ILE A 129 -13.37 15.14 -14.56
CA ILE A 129 -14.03 13.85 -14.83
C ILE A 129 -15.35 13.74 -14.06
N PHE A 130 -15.40 14.10 -12.78
CA PHE A 130 -16.62 14.02 -11.98
C PHE A 130 -17.72 14.95 -12.54
N TYR A 131 -17.37 16.19 -12.84
CA TYR A 131 -18.30 17.13 -13.42
C TYR A 131 -18.84 16.63 -14.78
N LYS A 132 -17.93 16.25 -15.70
CA LYS A 132 -18.33 15.77 -17.03
C LYS A 132 -19.12 14.48 -16.97
N LEU A 133 -18.78 13.54 -16.09
CA LEU A 133 -19.51 12.28 -15.94
C LEU A 133 -20.96 12.50 -15.50
N THR A 134 -21.18 13.41 -14.55
CA THR A 134 -22.53 13.72 -14.06
C THR A 134 -23.35 14.53 -15.05
N THR A 135 -22.73 15.47 -15.76
CA THR A 135 -23.44 16.33 -16.72
C THR A 135 -23.66 15.65 -18.09
N ALA A 136 -22.74 14.77 -18.53
CA ALA A 136 -22.90 14.01 -19.78
C ALA A 136 -24.02 12.97 -19.72
N LEU A 137 -24.25 12.35 -18.57
CA LEU A 137 -25.33 11.40 -18.33
C LEU A 137 -26.62 12.07 -17.81
N GLY A 138 -26.56 13.35 -17.49
CA GLY A 138 -27.66 14.22 -17.10
C GLY A 138 -27.67 15.52 -17.89
N SER A 139 -27.71 16.63 -17.17
CA SER A 139 -27.51 17.99 -17.72
C SER A 139 -26.87 18.87 -16.64
N GLU A 140 -26.46 20.09 -17.02
CA GLU A 140 -25.94 21.06 -16.05
C GLU A 140 -26.99 21.46 -14.99
N THR A 141 -28.25 21.50 -15.38
CA THR A 141 -29.37 21.85 -14.48
C THR A 141 -29.91 20.63 -13.70
N LYS A 142 -29.67 19.41 -14.19
CA LYS A 142 -30.09 18.15 -13.56
C LYS A 142 -28.97 17.11 -13.68
N PRO A 143 -27.89 17.25 -12.90
CA PRO A 143 -26.78 16.30 -12.95
C PRO A 143 -27.21 14.90 -12.52
N TYR A 144 -26.68 13.87 -13.20
CA TYR A 144 -26.94 12.48 -12.86
C TYR A 144 -25.90 11.96 -11.86
N TYR A 145 -26.14 12.19 -10.58
CA TYR A 145 -25.20 11.88 -9.50
C TYR A 145 -24.87 10.38 -9.36
N ASP A 146 -25.78 9.48 -9.75
CA ASP A 146 -25.51 8.03 -9.68
C ASP A 146 -24.38 7.60 -10.59
N ALA A 147 -24.01 8.41 -11.58
CA ALA A 147 -22.79 8.21 -12.39
C ALA A 147 -21.53 8.10 -11.54
N LEU A 148 -21.44 8.83 -10.42
CA LEU A 148 -20.32 8.75 -9.49
C LEU A 148 -20.30 7.45 -8.68
N VAL A 149 -21.48 6.88 -8.43
CA VAL A 149 -21.61 5.55 -7.81
C VAL A 149 -21.08 4.49 -8.78
N PHE A 150 -21.46 4.54 -10.05
CA PHE A 150 -20.93 3.63 -11.08
C PHE A 150 -19.41 3.78 -11.23
N TRP A 151 -18.89 5.00 -11.23
CA TRP A 151 -17.47 5.26 -11.21
C TRP A 151 -16.78 4.59 -10.02
N LYS A 152 -17.32 4.71 -8.81
CA LYS A 152 -16.78 4.07 -7.61
C LYS A 152 -16.71 2.55 -7.76
N PHE A 153 -17.78 1.92 -8.21
CA PHE A 153 -17.81 0.47 -8.45
C PHE A 153 -16.76 0.07 -9.51
N ALA A 154 -16.68 0.79 -10.63
CA ALA A 154 -15.73 0.50 -11.70
C ALA A 154 -14.28 0.57 -11.21
N ILE A 155 -13.91 1.63 -10.50
CA ILE A 155 -12.56 1.84 -9.94
C ILE A 155 -12.14 0.66 -9.04
N TYR A 156 -13.00 0.25 -8.11
CA TYR A 156 -12.64 -0.80 -7.16
C TYR A 156 -12.74 -2.22 -7.75
N ILE A 157 -13.59 -2.46 -8.74
CA ILE A 157 -13.59 -3.70 -9.51
C ILE A 157 -12.28 -3.82 -10.31
N LEU A 158 -11.83 -2.74 -10.96
CA LEU A 158 -10.55 -2.73 -11.66
C LEU A 158 -9.35 -2.91 -10.70
N ALA A 159 -9.41 -2.30 -9.51
CA ALA A 159 -8.39 -2.52 -8.47
C ALA A 159 -8.38 -4.00 -8.02
N ALA A 160 -9.55 -4.59 -7.77
CA ALA A 160 -9.67 -6.01 -7.43
C ALA A 160 -9.11 -6.92 -8.53
N ALA A 161 -9.40 -6.62 -9.80
CA ALA A 161 -8.86 -7.36 -10.95
C ALA A 161 -7.33 -7.25 -11.04
N ALA A 162 -6.75 -6.07 -10.81
CA ALA A 162 -5.30 -5.86 -10.77
C ALA A 162 -4.64 -6.65 -9.64
N LEU A 163 -5.22 -6.63 -8.44
CA LEU A 163 -4.71 -7.40 -7.29
C LEU A 163 -4.83 -8.91 -7.52
N TYR A 164 -5.94 -9.37 -8.10
CA TYR A 164 -6.11 -10.77 -8.48
C TYR A 164 -5.06 -11.20 -9.50
N ALA A 165 -4.85 -10.40 -10.56
CA ALA A 165 -3.81 -10.65 -11.55
C ALA A 165 -2.41 -10.72 -10.90
N THR A 166 -2.13 -9.83 -9.94
CA THR A 166 -0.88 -9.83 -9.16
C THR A 166 -0.70 -11.15 -8.40
N ALA A 167 -1.70 -11.59 -7.64
CA ALA A 167 -1.64 -12.85 -6.92
C ALA A 167 -1.46 -14.05 -7.86
N ARG A 168 -2.12 -14.03 -9.02
CA ARG A 168 -1.96 -15.06 -10.06
C ARG A 168 -0.57 -15.06 -10.69
N LEU A 169 0.04 -13.90 -10.87
CA LEU A 169 1.44 -13.79 -11.33
C LEU A 169 2.43 -14.41 -10.33
N TYR A 170 2.15 -14.30 -9.04
CA TYR A 170 2.92 -14.98 -8.00
C TYR A 170 2.75 -16.51 -8.01
N GLY A 171 1.82 -17.03 -8.78
CA GLY A 171 1.51 -18.46 -8.86
C GLY A 171 0.48 -18.94 -7.82
N VAL A 172 -0.21 -18.03 -7.15
CA VAL A 172 -1.24 -18.35 -6.15
C VAL A 172 -2.44 -19.03 -6.80
N HIS A 173 -3.00 -20.05 -6.13
CA HIS A 173 -4.22 -20.72 -6.58
C HIS A 173 -5.40 -19.75 -6.75
N PRO A 174 -6.24 -19.87 -7.80
CA PRO A 174 -7.32 -18.94 -8.09
C PRO A 174 -8.24 -18.60 -6.90
N ALA A 175 -8.66 -19.64 -6.17
CA ALA A 175 -9.54 -19.44 -5.01
C ALA A 175 -8.86 -18.63 -3.90
N LEU A 176 -7.61 -18.94 -3.57
CA LEU A 176 -6.87 -18.22 -2.55
C LEU A 176 -6.56 -16.77 -2.98
N ALA A 177 -6.26 -16.57 -4.26
CA ALA A 177 -6.10 -15.24 -4.84
C ALA A 177 -7.38 -14.39 -4.68
N ALA A 178 -8.55 -14.98 -4.97
CA ALA A 178 -9.83 -14.28 -4.78
C ALA A 178 -10.11 -13.96 -3.31
N ILE A 179 -9.87 -14.89 -2.39
CA ILE A 179 -10.01 -14.68 -0.94
C ILE A 179 -9.10 -13.53 -0.47
N ALA A 180 -7.85 -13.51 -0.92
CA ALA A 180 -6.91 -12.45 -0.58
C ALA A 180 -7.39 -11.08 -1.07
N VAL A 181 -7.96 -11.00 -2.27
CA VAL A 181 -8.55 -9.77 -2.80
C VAL A 181 -9.78 -9.36 -1.99
N CYS A 182 -10.68 -10.29 -1.67
CA CYS A 182 -11.83 -10.00 -0.79
C CYS A 182 -11.36 -9.40 0.53
N PHE A 183 -10.34 -9.97 1.14
CA PHE A 183 -9.78 -9.47 2.40
C PHE A 183 -9.17 -8.08 2.24
N ALA A 184 -8.43 -7.81 1.15
CA ALA A 184 -7.90 -6.49 0.85
C ALA A 184 -9.02 -5.45 0.69
N MET A 185 -10.12 -5.81 0.01
CA MET A 185 -11.29 -4.92 -0.16
C MET A 185 -11.99 -4.63 1.16
N VAL A 186 -12.15 -5.62 2.05
CA VAL A 186 -12.72 -5.41 3.39
C VAL A 186 -11.84 -4.48 4.23
N ILE A 187 -10.52 -4.65 4.19
CA ILE A 187 -9.56 -3.80 4.90
C ILE A 187 -9.65 -2.34 4.41
N GLY A 188 -9.75 -2.14 3.09
CA GLY A 188 -9.82 -0.80 2.50
C GLY A 188 -11.18 -0.11 2.61
N ARG A 189 -12.24 -0.86 2.89
CA ARG A 189 -13.64 -0.45 2.75
C ARG A 189 -13.99 0.92 3.32
N THR A 190 -13.44 1.29 4.48
CA THR A 190 -13.74 2.58 5.15
C THR A 190 -13.30 3.79 4.32
N PHE A 191 -12.33 3.61 3.44
CA PHE A 191 -11.75 4.66 2.61
C PHE A 191 -12.18 4.58 1.14
N PHE A 192 -13.23 3.81 0.83
CA PHE A 192 -13.78 3.71 -0.51
C PHE A 192 -14.84 4.80 -0.74
N ASP A 193 -14.39 6.03 -0.67
CA ASP A 193 -15.20 7.21 -0.88
C ASP A 193 -15.26 7.64 -2.36
N ILE A 194 -16.25 8.46 -2.71
CA ILE A 194 -16.33 9.11 -4.02
C ILE A 194 -15.51 10.40 -3.95
N ARG A 195 -14.19 10.26 -4.10
CA ARG A 195 -13.24 11.37 -4.06
C ARG A 195 -11.98 11.06 -4.88
N PRO A 196 -11.16 12.05 -5.20
CA PRO A 196 -9.94 11.86 -6.03
C PRO A 196 -9.03 10.73 -5.54
N ALA A 197 -8.96 10.49 -4.23
CA ALA A 197 -8.18 9.39 -3.64
C ALA A 197 -8.59 7.98 -4.14
N GLY A 198 -9.81 7.81 -4.66
CA GLY A 198 -10.24 6.57 -5.30
C GLY A 198 -9.38 6.18 -6.50
N PHE A 199 -8.96 7.15 -7.32
CA PHE A 199 -7.99 6.90 -8.39
C PHE A 199 -6.65 6.42 -7.83
N SER A 200 -6.15 7.02 -6.75
CA SER A 200 -4.89 6.55 -6.14
C SER A 200 -4.99 5.10 -5.65
N ASN A 201 -6.12 4.68 -5.10
CA ASN A 201 -6.31 3.28 -4.70
C ASN A 201 -6.21 2.34 -5.92
N LEU A 202 -6.86 2.67 -7.04
CA LEU A 202 -6.71 1.90 -8.28
C LEU A 202 -5.26 1.90 -8.77
N LEU A 203 -4.65 3.08 -8.86
CA LEU A 203 -3.33 3.24 -9.47
C LEU A 203 -2.21 2.60 -8.62
N VAL A 204 -2.37 2.51 -7.30
CA VAL A 204 -1.52 1.68 -6.44
C VAL A 204 -1.67 0.20 -6.77
N ALA A 205 -2.89 -0.31 -6.95
CA ALA A 205 -3.09 -1.71 -7.33
C ALA A 205 -2.45 -2.02 -8.71
N VAL A 206 -2.57 -1.09 -9.66
CA VAL A 206 -1.93 -1.19 -10.99
C VAL A 206 -0.41 -1.07 -10.89
N LEU A 207 0.12 -0.19 -10.03
CA LEU A 207 1.56 -0.07 -9.77
C LEU A 207 2.14 -1.39 -9.24
N ILE A 208 1.48 -2.01 -8.25
CA ILE A 208 1.89 -3.30 -7.70
C ILE A 208 1.87 -4.37 -8.80
N LEU A 209 0.87 -4.36 -9.67
CA LEU A 209 0.79 -5.26 -10.82
C LEU A 209 1.95 -5.02 -11.81
N ILE A 210 2.29 -3.77 -12.12
CA ILE A 210 3.43 -3.43 -13.00
C ILE A 210 4.74 -3.93 -12.41
N LEU A 211 4.98 -3.71 -11.11
CA LEU A 211 6.18 -4.19 -10.44
C LEU A 211 6.23 -5.73 -10.44
N ALA A 212 5.09 -6.39 -10.21
CA ALA A 212 4.98 -7.84 -10.31
C ALA A 212 5.24 -8.35 -11.74
N LEU A 213 4.67 -7.73 -12.77
CA LEU A 213 4.94 -8.05 -14.17
C LEU A 213 6.42 -7.87 -14.51
N THR A 214 7.03 -6.78 -14.05
CA THR A 214 8.45 -6.49 -14.23
C THR A 214 9.32 -7.58 -13.62
N SER A 215 8.98 -8.01 -12.40
CA SER A 215 9.76 -9.02 -11.69
C SER A 215 9.48 -10.45 -12.19
N TYR A 216 8.22 -10.81 -12.45
CA TYR A 216 7.83 -12.20 -12.72
C TYR A 216 7.68 -12.55 -14.21
N LYS A 217 7.58 -11.55 -15.10
CA LYS A 217 7.43 -11.79 -16.56
C LYS A 217 8.58 -11.19 -17.35
N ASN A 218 8.60 -9.87 -17.51
CA ASN A 218 9.62 -9.20 -18.31
C ASN A 218 9.88 -7.78 -17.75
N ALA A 219 11.16 -7.43 -17.60
CA ALA A 219 11.59 -6.12 -17.10
C ALA A 219 11.04 -4.93 -17.92
N LEU A 220 10.71 -5.12 -19.19
CA LEU A 220 10.15 -4.06 -20.05
C LEU A 220 8.76 -3.60 -19.62
N TYR A 221 8.00 -4.39 -18.85
CA TYR A 221 6.71 -3.95 -18.30
C TYR A 221 6.82 -2.72 -17.40
N ILE A 222 8.03 -2.45 -16.86
CA ILE A 222 8.24 -1.25 -16.04
C ILE A 222 7.96 0.05 -16.78
N TRP A 223 8.06 0.08 -18.12
CA TRP A 223 7.79 1.26 -18.91
C TRP A 223 6.30 1.67 -18.88
N LEU A 224 5.38 0.80 -18.48
CA LEU A 224 3.99 1.15 -18.19
C LEU A 224 3.86 2.13 -17.01
N LEU A 225 4.91 2.29 -16.23
CA LEU A 225 4.98 3.29 -15.16
C LEU A 225 4.89 4.73 -15.72
N VAL A 226 5.43 4.98 -16.90
CA VAL A 226 5.46 6.35 -17.48
C VAL A 226 4.03 6.89 -17.67
N PRO A 227 3.16 6.25 -18.48
CA PRO A 227 1.78 6.72 -18.61
C PRO A 227 1.00 6.63 -17.29
N LEU A 228 1.29 5.66 -16.43
CA LEU A 228 0.65 5.55 -15.12
C LEU A 228 0.92 6.81 -14.27
N VAL A 229 2.18 7.23 -14.14
CA VAL A 229 2.57 8.38 -13.31
C VAL A 229 2.08 9.68 -13.90
N VAL A 230 2.13 9.85 -15.24
CA VAL A 230 1.57 11.03 -15.92
C VAL A 230 0.08 11.15 -15.64
N PHE A 231 -0.69 10.07 -15.80
CA PHE A 231 -2.11 10.10 -15.47
C PHE A 231 -2.34 10.37 -13.97
N TRP A 232 -1.59 9.67 -13.11
CA TRP A 232 -1.75 9.78 -11.65
C TRP A 232 -1.47 11.19 -11.13
N SER A 233 -0.42 11.84 -11.60
CA SER A 233 -0.05 13.22 -11.20
C SER A 233 -1.10 14.27 -11.55
N ASN A 234 -2.01 13.97 -12.49
CA ASN A 234 -3.11 14.85 -12.88
C ASN A 234 -4.44 14.53 -12.17
N VAL A 235 -4.62 13.30 -11.69
CA VAL A 235 -5.87 12.90 -11.01
C VAL A 235 -5.79 12.99 -9.49
N HIS A 236 -4.61 12.85 -8.87
CA HIS A 236 -4.45 12.92 -7.42
C HIS A 236 -2.99 13.06 -6.98
N GLY A 237 -2.74 13.87 -5.95
CA GLY A 237 -1.41 14.07 -5.34
C GLY A 237 -0.73 12.80 -4.78
N GLY A 238 -1.44 11.67 -4.74
CA GLY A 238 -0.90 10.37 -4.30
C GLY A 238 0.14 9.73 -5.24
N TYR A 239 0.41 10.30 -6.42
CA TYR A 239 1.43 9.81 -7.36
C TYR A 239 2.83 9.67 -6.73
N ILE A 240 3.11 10.41 -5.67
CA ILE A 240 4.38 10.33 -4.94
C ILE A 240 4.67 8.91 -4.41
N TYR A 241 3.63 8.11 -4.17
CA TYR A 241 3.80 6.71 -3.74
C TYR A 241 4.57 5.88 -4.75
N ALA A 242 4.42 6.16 -6.06
CA ALA A 242 5.20 5.48 -7.09
C ALA A 242 6.71 5.67 -6.87
N PHE A 243 7.13 6.87 -6.50
CA PHE A 243 8.53 7.20 -6.23
C PHE A 243 9.01 6.66 -4.87
N ILE A 244 8.14 6.68 -3.84
CA ILE A 244 8.47 6.14 -2.52
C ILE A 244 8.74 4.63 -2.60
N VAL A 245 7.94 3.86 -3.34
CA VAL A 245 8.14 2.41 -3.46
C VAL A 245 9.30 2.02 -4.37
N LEU A 246 9.74 2.92 -5.25
CA LEU A 246 10.90 2.70 -6.11
C LEU A 246 12.16 2.43 -5.30
N ILE A 247 12.41 3.26 -4.29
CA ILE A 247 13.67 3.20 -3.52
C ILE A 247 13.89 1.81 -2.95
N PRO A 248 12.97 1.23 -2.15
CA PRO A 248 13.17 -0.13 -1.63
C PRO A 248 13.23 -1.18 -2.74
N PHE A 249 12.48 -1.03 -3.83
CA PHE A 249 12.48 -1.99 -4.93
C PHE A 249 13.84 -2.04 -5.63
N VAL A 250 14.35 -0.89 -6.08
CA VAL A 250 15.64 -0.82 -6.81
C VAL A 250 16.80 -1.15 -5.91
N VAL A 251 16.86 -0.55 -4.72
CA VAL A 251 17.97 -0.76 -3.77
C VAL A 251 18.07 -2.23 -3.38
N TRP A 252 16.92 -2.88 -3.12
CA TRP A 252 16.91 -4.29 -2.77
C TRP A 252 17.46 -5.17 -3.90
N HIS A 253 16.96 -5.00 -5.12
CA HIS A 253 17.43 -5.78 -6.27
C HIS A 253 18.92 -5.52 -6.56
N ALA A 254 19.39 -4.28 -6.44
CA ALA A 254 20.80 -3.93 -6.61
C ALA A 254 21.69 -4.61 -5.56
N ILE A 255 21.31 -4.55 -4.28
CA ILE A 255 22.04 -5.20 -3.19
C ILE A 255 22.09 -6.72 -3.39
N MET A 256 20.99 -7.32 -3.85
CA MET A 256 20.92 -8.77 -4.07
C MET A 256 21.74 -9.25 -5.28
N ARG A 257 22.21 -8.34 -6.15
CA ARG A 257 23.16 -8.65 -7.23
C ARG A 257 24.61 -8.70 -6.78
N LEU A 258 24.91 -8.10 -5.66
CA LEU A 258 26.26 -8.16 -5.11
C LEU A 258 26.65 -9.61 -4.73
N PRO A 259 27.93 -9.96 -4.71
CA PRO A 259 28.38 -11.24 -4.12
C PRO A 259 27.82 -11.39 -2.70
N ARG A 260 27.47 -12.62 -2.27
CA ARG A 260 26.81 -12.89 -0.97
C ARG A 260 27.42 -12.13 0.21
N ARG A 261 28.73 -12.05 0.23
CA ARG A 261 29.47 -11.36 1.27
C ARG A 261 29.12 -9.87 1.32
N TRP A 262 29.12 -9.22 0.18
CA TRP A 262 28.76 -7.81 0.04
C TRP A 262 27.26 -7.55 0.23
N THR A 263 26.41 -8.51 -0.12
CA THR A 263 24.97 -8.45 0.20
C THR A 263 24.74 -8.42 1.71
N LEU A 264 25.40 -9.29 2.48
CA LEU A 264 25.33 -9.29 3.94
C LEU A 264 25.88 -8.00 4.55
N THR A 265 26.98 -7.49 3.99
CA THR A 265 27.58 -6.22 4.43
C THR A 265 26.64 -5.04 4.16
N ALA A 266 26.08 -4.95 2.95
CA ALA A 266 25.12 -3.90 2.61
C ALA A 266 23.88 -3.96 3.52
N TYR A 267 23.42 -5.16 3.85
CA TYR A 267 22.32 -5.34 4.79
C TYR A 267 22.69 -4.88 6.21
N SER A 268 23.91 -5.18 6.66
CA SER A 268 24.43 -4.68 7.95
C SER A 268 24.52 -3.16 7.98
N ILE A 269 25.00 -2.55 6.90
CA ILE A 269 25.07 -1.08 6.77
C ILE A 269 23.66 -0.46 6.82
N LEU A 270 22.69 -1.02 6.07
CA LEU A 270 21.31 -0.55 6.13
C LEU A 270 20.71 -0.70 7.53
N THR A 271 21.05 -1.76 8.25
CA THR A 271 20.62 -1.95 9.64
C THR A 271 21.17 -0.85 10.54
N TRP A 272 22.46 -0.54 10.45
CA TRP A 272 23.10 0.53 11.21
C TRP A 272 22.46 1.90 10.93
N LEU A 273 22.24 2.22 9.65
CA LEU A 273 21.59 3.47 9.24
C LEU A 273 20.16 3.56 9.77
N THR A 274 19.37 2.48 9.66
CA THR A 274 18.00 2.44 10.15
C THR A 274 17.93 2.64 11.66
N LEU A 275 18.82 1.99 12.40
CA LEU A 275 18.90 2.11 13.85
C LEU A 275 19.31 3.51 14.28
N TYR A 276 20.26 4.14 13.59
CA TYR A 276 20.63 5.54 13.82
C TYR A 276 19.45 6.48 13.57
N MET A 277 18.77 6.34 12.43
CA MET A 277 17.59 7.15 12.11
C MET A 277 16.49 7.00 13.16
N MET A 278 16.25 5.79 13.64
CA MET A 278 15.30 5.53 14.70
C MET A 278 15.74 6.17 16.03
N ALA A 279 16.99 6.01 16.41
CA ALA A 279 17.55 6.62 17.63
C ALA A 279 17.44 8.15 17.59
N ASN A 280 17.82 8.78 16.48
CA ASN A 280 17.77 10.23 16.32
C ASN A 280 16.32 10.75 16.38
N ARG A 281 15.39 10.05 15.74
CA ARG A 281 13.97 10.44 15.79
C ARG A 281 13.37 10.33 17.18
N PHE A 282 13.81 9.38 18.00
CA PHE A 282 13.31 9.19 19.36
C PHE A 282 14.01 10.06 20.40
N ALA A 283 15.20 10.60 20.09
CA ALA A 283 15.92 11.52 20.96
C ALA A 283 15.16 12.84 21.20
N HIS A 284 14.34 13.26 20.24
CA HIS A 284 13.56 14.49 20.31
C HIS A 284 12.22 14.37 21.06
N HIS A 285 11.85 13.19 21.54
CA HIS A 285 10.65 12.99 22.34
C HIS A 285 11.01 12.81 23.82
N GLU A 286 10.78 13.84 24.62
CA GLU A 286 11.18 13.98 26.03
C GLU A 286 10.65 12.90 27.02
N TYR A 287 9.82 11.99 26.57
CA TYR A 287 8.98 11.21 27.47
C TYR A 287 9.58 9.95 28.11
N LEU A 288 10.81 9.51 27.80
CA LEU A 288 11.15 8.11 28.17
C LEU A 288 12.61 7.81 28.51
N THR A 289 13.42 8.67 29.13
CA THR A 289 14.81 8.25 29.40
C THR A 289 15.29 8.40 30.83
N PRO A 290 15.64 7.27 31.48
CA PRO A 290 16.64 7.27 32.55
C PRO A 290 18.08 7.38 32.04
N VAL A 291 18.34 7.07 30.75
CA VAL A 291 19.69 7.15 30.16
C VAL A 291 19.65 8.05 28.93
N ALA A 292 20.15 9.25 29.04
CA ALA A 292 20.46 10.12 27.90
C ALA A 292 21.59 9.46 27.09
N VAL A 293 21.23 8.61 26.14
CA VAL A 293 22.18 8.17 25.11
C VAL A 293 22.47 9.40 24.27
N ARG A 294 23.69 9.94 24.38
CA ARG A 294 24.13 11.11 23.62
C ARG A 294 24.02 10.76 22.13
N GLU A 295 23.36 11.63 21.37
CA GLU A 295 23.22 11.46 19.91
C GLU A 295 24.54 11.22 19.23
N ASP A 296 25.59 11.92 19.69
CA ASP A 296 26.96 11.77 19.22
C ASP A 296 27.47 10.33 19.38
N ALA A 297 27.21 9.70 20.53
CA ALA A 297 27.66 8.32 20.79
C ALA A 297 26.98 7.32 19.84
N VAL A 298 25.71 7.51 19.53
CA VAL A 298 24.97 6.64 18.56
C VAL A 298 25.49 6.86 17.15
N PHE A 299 25.82 8.09 16.77
CA PHE A 299 26.44 8.42 15.49
C PHE A 299 27.81 7.77 15.33
N PHE A 300 28.68 7.90 16.32
CA PHE A 300 30.00 7.24 16.32
C PHE A 300 29.89 5.72 16.28
N LEU A 301 28.98 5.12 17.04
CA LEU A 301 28.72 3.68 17.00
C LEU A 301 28.24 3.23 15.62
N MET A 302 27.40 4.01 14.96
CA MET A 302 26.99 3.74 13.59
C MET A 302 28.19 3.74 12.63
N ILE A 303 29.03 4.77 12.68
CA ILE A 303 30.24 4.85 11.83
C ILE A 303 31.17 3.66 12.09
N LEU A 304 31.46 3.34 13.35
CA LEU A 304 32.27 2.19 13.72
C LEU A 304 31.64 0.88 13.25
N GLY A 305 30.34 0.75 13.37
CA GLY A 305 29.60 -0.42 12.90
C GLY A 305 29.66 -0.58 11.38
N ILE A 306 29.52 0.50 10.64
CA ILE A 306 29.67 0.50 9.17
C ILE A 306 31.09 0.14 8.78
N ALA A 307 32.07 0.78 9.39
CA ALA A 307 33.52 0.49 9.17
C ALA A 307 33.87 -0.97 9.49
N GLY A 308 33.36 -1.47 10.63
CA GLY A 308 33.50 -2.87 11.04
C GLY A 308 32.87 -3.84 10.05
N SER A 309 31.68 -3.54 9.54
CA SER A 309 30.98 -4.35 8.52
C SER A 309 31.82 -4.44 7.24
N ILE A 310 32.38 -3.32 6.79
CA ILE A 310 33.24 -3.25 5.60
C ILE A 310 34.55 -4.02 5.84
N ALA A 311 35.22 -3.81 6.98
CA ALA A 311 36.46 -4.49 7.33
C ALA A 311 36.27 -6.02 7.38
N LEU A 312 35.19 -6.51 7.98
CA LEU A 312 34.86 -7.93 8.01
C LEU A 312 34.59 -8.48 6.60
N ALA A 313 33.98 -7.69 5.71
CA ALA A 313 33.76 -8.09 4.33
C ALA A 313 35.07 -8.22 3.54
N TYR A 314 36.04 -7.36 3.76
CA TYR A 314 37.35 -7.43 3.11
C TYR A 314 38.24 -8.56 3.67
N SER A 315 38.07 -8.92 4.93
CA SER A 315 38.86 -9.98 5.55
C SER A 315 38.55 -11.35 4.98
N ARG A 316 39.40 -11.91 4.12
CA ARG A 316 39.23 -13.26 3.54
C ARG A 316 39.20 -14.38 4.58
N LYS A 317 39.69 -14.11 5.79
CA LYS A 317 39.78 -15.08 6.91
C LYS A 317 38.41 -15.26 7.60
N VAL A 318 37.50 -14.31 7.45
CA VAL A 318 36.17 -14.32 8.08
C VAL A 318 35.17 -15.02 7.18
N GLY A 319 34.52 -16.09 7.63
CA GLY A 319 33.51 -16.80 6.90
C GLY A 319 32.13 -16.10 6.93
N ASN A 320 31.22 -16.45 6.01
CA ASN A 320 29.87 -15.88 5.94
C ASN A 320 29.06 -16.11 7.23
N GLY A 321 29.30 -17.20 7.96
CA GLY A 321 28.66 -17.47 9.25
C GLY A 321 29.03 -16.43 10.32
N ALA A 322 30.27 -15.99 10.35
CA ALA A 322 30.72 -14.93 11.26
C ALA A 322 30.14 -13.56 10.89
N LEU A 323 29.96 -13.25 9.59
CA LEU A 323 29.27 -12.05 9.15
C LEU A 323 27.81 -12.04 9.58
N ILE A 324 27.12 -13.18 9.49
CA ILE A 324 25.75 -13.32 9.97
C ILE A 324 25.70 -13.15 11.49
N ALA A 325 26.59 -13.80 12.24
CA ALA A 325 26.67 -13.69 13.69
C ALA A 325 26.93 -12.25 14.12
N TYR A 326 27.86 -11.56 13.44
CA TYR A 326 28.12 -10.13 13.64
C TYR A 326 26.85 -9.30 13.43
N HIS A 327 26.19 -9.48 12.29
CA HIS A 327 24.96 -8.73 11.99
C HIS A 327 23.84 -8.95 13.03
N VAL A 328 23.63 -10.21 13.42
CA VAL A 328 22.66 -10.58 14.48
C VAL A 328 23.05 -9.95 15.80
N GLY A 329 24.31 -10.06 16.21
CA GLY A 329 24.81 -9.50 17.47
C GLY A 329 24.66 -7.98 17.52
N VAL A 330 25.02 -7.29 16.45
CA VAL A 330 24.84 -5.84 16.31
C VAL A 330 23.35 -5.45 16.37
N SER A 331 22.49 -6.16 15.66
CA SER A 331 21.06 -5.92 15.68
C SER A 331 20.48 -6.08 17.08
N CYS A 332 20.87 -7.12 17.80
CA CYS A 332 20.45 -7.35 19.18
C CYS A 332 20.98 -6.28 20.14
N LEU A 333 22.27 -5.92 20.05
CA LEU A 333 22.91 -4.95 20.94
C LEU A 333 22.26 -3.56 20.81
N LEU A 334 22.14 -3.06 19.59
CA LEU A 334 21.52 -1.75 19.35
C LEU A 334 20.04 -1.73 19.72
N PHE A 335 19.39 -2.86 19.56
CA PHE A 335 18.02 -3.01 19.98
C PHE A 335 17.87 -2.86 21.49
N VAL A 336 18.72 -3.51 22.27
CA VAL A 336 18.74 -3.36 23.74
C VAL A 336 19.02 -1.90 24.12
N LEU A 337 19.93 -1.22 23.45
CA LEU A 337 20.22 0.19 23.71
C LEU A 337 19.09 1.15 23.37
N LEU A 338 18.24 0.81 22.39
CA LEU A 338 17.08 1.62 21.98
C LEU A 338 15.77 1.24 22.70
N LEU A 339 15.80 0.17 23.52
CA LEU A 339 14.64 -0.38 24.21
C LEU A 339 13.82 0.66 24.98
N PRO A 340 14.43 1.57 25.76
CA PRO A 340 13.67 2.55 26.55
C PRO A 340 12.92 3.60 25.72
N ARG A 341 13.22 3.70 24.42
CA ARG A 341 12.77 4.80 23.57
C ARG A 341 11.67 4.45 22.55
N PHE A 342 11.05 3.25 22.64
CA PHE A 342 9.99 2.84 21.70
C PHE A 342 8.59 3.19 22.23
N PRO A 343 7.95 4.31 21.81
CA PRO A 343 6.64 4.73 22.30
C PRO A 343 5.51 4.10 21.48
N PHE A 344 5.40 2.77 21.43
CA PHE A 344 4.41 2.16 20.53
C PHE A 344 3.07 1.84 21.18
N PHE A 345 3.00 1.80 22.50
CA PHE A 345 1.79 1.47 23.24
C PHE A 345 1.42 2.49 24.32
N ASP A 346 1.97 3.70 24.24
CA ASP A 346 1.70 4.76 25.22
C ASP A 346 0.23 5.24 25.24
N GLN A 347 -0.60 4.69 24.34
CA GLN A 347 -2.03 4.99 24.26
C GLN A 347 -2.84 3.72 24.09
N LEU A 348 -2.76 2.80 25.04
CA LEU A 348 -3.80 1.79 25.17
C LEU A 348 -5.10 2.51 25.54
N PRO A 349 -6.23 2.23 24.85
CA PRO A 349 -7.51 2.81 25.21
C PRO A 349 -7.84 2.44 26.65
N LEU A 350 -8.39 3.41 27.37
CA LEU A 350 -8.91 3.18 28.73
C LEU A 350 -9.80 1.93 28.83
N GLU A 351 -10.50 1.63 27.73
CA GLU A 351 -11.39 0.48 27.64
C GLU A 351 -10.64 -0.87 27.49
N VAL A 352 -9.47 -0.87 26.85
CA VAL A 352 -8.61 -2.04 26.74
C VAL A 352 -7.87 -2.26 28.09
N THR A 353 -7.41 -1.19 28.72
CA THR A 353 -6.79 -1.28 30.05
C THR A 353 -7.78 -1.79 31.08
N ARG A 354 -9.04 -1.31 31.08
CA ARG A 354 -10.12 -1.85 31.93
C ARG A 354 -10.42 -3.33 31.65
N ARG A 355 -10.54 -3.73 30.38
CA ARG A 355 -10.82 -5.12 30.00
C ARG A 355 -9.68 -6.07 30.35
N LEU A 356 -8.43 -5.59 30.32
CA LEU A 356 -7.25 -6.36 30.71
C LEU A 356 -6.97 -6.28 32.22
N ARG A 357 -7.80 -5.57 32.99
CA ARG A 357 -7.63 -5.30 34.45
C ARG A 357 -6.28 -4.64 34.78
N LEU A 358 -5.82 -3.74 33.88
CA LEU A 358 -4.60 -2.96 34.05
C LEU A 358 -4.91 -1.61 34.72
N ASP A 359 -5.79 -1.61 35.71
CA ASP A 359 -6.30 -0.38 36.31
C ASP A 359 -5.26 0.24 37.29
N GLU A 360 -4.28 -0.52 37.71
CA GLU A 360 -3.17 -0.04 38.53
C GLU A 360 -2.03 0.49 37.66
N GLU A 361 -1.45 1.61 38.07
CA GLU A 361 -0.35 2.26 37.33
C GLU A 361 0.86 1.34 37.17
N GLN A 362 1.09 0.44 38.10
CA GLN A 362 2.16 -0.56 38.09
C GLN A 362 1.93 -1.60 36.98
N ASP A 363 0.70 -2.17 36.92
CA ASP A 363 0.34 -3.15 35.87
C ASP A 363 0.41 -2.57 34.49
N LEU A 364 0.01 -1.30 34.33
CA LEU A 364 0.12 -0.56 33.07
C LEU A 364 1.58 -0.39 32.67
N LYS A 365 2.48 -0.04 33.60
CA LYS A 365 3.92 0.09 33.34
C LYS A 365 4.54 -1.25 32.94
N GLU A 366 4.16 -2.35 33.59
CA GLU A 366 4.63 -3.70 33.23
C GLU A 366 4.13 -4.12 31.85
N PHE A 367 2.87 -3.88 31.55
CA PHE A 367 2.31 -4.18 30.21
C PHE A 367 2.97 -3.36 29.10
N ILE A 368 3.23 -2.08 29.32
CA ILE A 368 3.96 -1.22 28.40
C ILE A 368 5.39 -1.75 28.21
N SER A 369 6.06 -2.18 29.28
CA SER A 369 7.40 -2.75 29.23
C SER A 369 7.44 -4.07 28.44
N LEU A 370 6.50 -4.98 28.69
CA LEU A 370 6.34 -6.23 27.95
C LEU A 370 6.03 -6.00 26.45
N SER A 371 5.18 -5.02 26.16
CA SER A 371 4.84 -4.66 24.80
C SER A 371 6.04 -4.11 24.05
N ARG A 372 6.88 -3.31 24.70
CA ARG A 372 8.15 -2.81 24.15
C ARG A 372 9.10 -3.96 23.86
N LEU A 373 9.24 -4.89 24.79
CA LEU A 373 10.07 -6.08 24.63
C LEU A 373 9.61 -6.95 23.45
N ALA A 374 8.30 -7.17 23.32
CA ALA A 374 7.72 -7.91 22.21
C ALA A 374 8.00 -7.21 20.87
N TYR A 375 7.89 -5.88 20.81
CA TYR A 375 8.16 -5.09 19.62
C TYR A 375 9.62 -5.21 19.18
N ILE A 376 10.53 -5.18 20.12
CA ILE A 376 11.96 -5.35 19.89
C ILE A 376 12.26 -6.76 19.40
N GLY A 377 11.65 -7.76 20.03
CA GLY A 377 11.75 -9.14 19.58
C GLY A 377 11.29 -9.31 18.13
N ILE A 378 10.15 -8.71 17.78
CA ILE A 378 9.62 -8.73 16.41
C ILE A 378 10.59 -8.07 15.41
N PHE A 379 11.12 -6.90 15.74
CA PHE A 379 12.06 -6.21 14.86
C PHE A 379 13.39 -6.98 14.74
N SER A 380 13.96 -7.44 15.85
CA SER A 380 15.18 -8.25 15.83
C SER A 380 14.97 -9.51 15.01
N PHE A 381 13.82 -10.16 15.17
CA PHE A 381 13.44 -11.31 14.35
C PHE A 381 13.36 -10.96 12.87
N ALA A 382 12.73 -9.84 12.50
CA ALA A 382 12.64 -9.39 11.11
C ALA A 382 14.03 -9.11 10.51
N MET A 383 14.96 -8.54 11.30
CA MET A 383 16.33 -8.27 10.87
C MET A 383 17.15 -9.55 10.71
N ILE A 384 17.04 -10.49 11.64
CA ILE A 384 17.66 -11.82 11.55
C ILE A 384 17.12 -12.57 10.34
N LEU A 385 15.81 -12.54 10.16
CA LEU A 385 15.16 -13.14 9.02
C LEU A 385 15.68 -12.57 7.70
N GLY A 386 15.77 -11.24 7.58
CA GLY A 386 16.34 -10.59 6.41
C GLY A 386 17.75 -11.09 6.09
N ALA A 387 18.61 -11.25 7.10
CA ALA A 387 19.96 -11.78 6.93
C ALA A 387 19.95 -13.25 6.48
N VAL A 388 19.11 -14.11 7.07
CA VAL A 388 18.97 -15.52 6.69
C VAL A 388 18.45 -15.64 5.26
N VAL A 389 17.45 -14.86 4.92
CA VAL A 389 16.86 -14.83 3.58
C VAL A 389 17.88 -14.30 2.56
N ALA A 390 18.66 -13.27 2.88
CA ALA A 390 19.75 -12.79 2.03
C ALA A 390 20.81 -13.88 1.80
N TYR A 391 21.08 -14.71 2.80
CA TYR A 391 22.01 -15.85 2.66
C TYR A 391 21.46 -16.97 1.76
N LEU A 392 20.14 -17.25 1.83
CA LEU A 392 19.46 -18.31 1.06
C LEU A 392 18.96 -17.84 -0.32
N ARG A 393 19.28 -16.62 -0.73
CA ARG A 393 18.72 -15.90 -1.89
C ARG A 393 18.56 -16.72 -3.17
N ASP A 394 19.57 -17.52 -3.53
CA ASP A 394 19.62 -18.16 -4.84
C ASP A 394 18.55 -19.23 -5.04
N ARG A 395 17.92 -19.69 -3.95
CA ARG A 395 16.92 -20.78 -4.00
C ARG A 395 15.49 -20.29 -3.88
N VAL A 396 15.27 -19.13 -3.24
CA VAL A 396 13.94 -18.69 -2.79
C VAL A 396 13.56 -17.33 -3.33
N MET A 397 14.57 -16.52 -3.74
CA MET A 397 14.35 -15.14 -4.11
C MET A 397 14.40 -14.92 -5.60
N ARG A 398 13.46 -14.09 -6.03
CA ARG A 398 13.49 -13.49 -7.35
C ARG A 398 14.28 -12.19 -7.32
N VAL A 399 15.28 -12.07 -8.18
CA VAL A 399 16.13 -10.88 -8.29
C VAL A 399 16.20 -10.45 -9.75
N LEU A 400 15.88 -9.19 -10.03
CA LEU A 400 15.99 -8.61 -11.36
C LEU A 400 17.45 -8.70 -11.86
N ASP A 401 17.64 -8.91 -13.14
CA ASP A 401 18.94 -8.78 -13.78
C ASP A 401 19.38 -7.30 -13.85
N VAL A 402 20.63 -7.06 -14.20
CA VAL A 402 21.20 -5.69 -14.29
C VAL A 402 20.42 -4.86 -15.31
N ARG A 403 20.03 -5.44 -16.42
CA ARG A 403 19.22 -4.76 -17.44
C ARG A 403 17.86 -4.35 -16.89
N GLY A 404 17.20 -5.25 -16.13
CA GLY A 404 15.92 -4.94 -15.48
C GLY A 404 16.03 -3.81 -14.47
N ILE A 405 17.12 -3.75 -13.70
CA ILE A 405 17.39 -2.64 -12.77
C ILE A 405 17.59 -1.33 -13.55
N LEU A 406 18.38 -1.35 -14.63
CA LEU A 406 18.61 -0.17 -15.47
C LEU A 406 17.33 0.31 -16.14
N HIS A 407 16.51 -0.60 -16.70
CA HIS A 407 15.20 -0.24 -17.24
C HIS A 407 14.29 0.37 -16.17
N THR A 408 14.33 -0.14 -14.95
CA THR A 408 13.55 0.40 -13.84
C THR A 408 13.96 1.84 -13.53
N VAL A 409 15.25 2.08 -13.34
CA VAL A 409 15.76 3.44 -13.05
C VAL A 409 15.45 4.40 -14.22
N ALA A 410 15.66 3.96 -15.46
CA ALA A 410 15.37 4.78 -16.65
C ALA A 410 13.88 5.10 -16.77
N ALA A 411 12.99 4.13 -16.58
CA ALA A 411 11.55 4.33 -16.63
C ALA A 411 11.06 5.34 -15.57
N TYR A 412 11.62 5.30 -14.37
CA TYR A 412 11.31 6.27 -13.33
C TYR A 412 11.83 7.68 -13.64
N ALA A 413 13.04 7.78 -14.19
CA ALA A 413 13.58 9.08 -14.61
C ALA A 413 12.71 9.70 -15.73
N VAL A 414 12.32 8.89 -16.72
CA VAL A 414 11.41 9.34 -17.78
C VAL A 414 10.03 9.68 -17.22
N ALA A 415 9.48 8.87 -16.31
CA ALA A 415 8.20 9.15 -15.67
C ALA A 415 8.23 10.46 -14.88
N PHE A 416 9.33 10.75 -14.17
CA PHE A 416 9.51 12.00 -13.44
C PHE A 416 9.50 13.21 -14.39
N VAL A 417 10.28 13.16 -15.48
CA VAL A 417 10.31 14.24 -16.47
C VAL A 417 8.95 14.40 -17.15
N ALA A 418 8.34 13.29 -17.57
CA ALA A 418 7.05 13.30 -18.25
C ALA A 418 5.94 13.89 -17.37
N MET A 419 5.89 13.54 -16.07
CA MET A 419 4.86 14.10 -15.18
C MET A 419 5.03 15.62 -14.99
N VAL A 420 6.26 16.13 -14.99
CA VAL A 420 6.49 17.58 -14.88
C VAL A 420 6.05 18.30 -16.17
N ILE A 421 6.31 17.71 -17.32
CA ILE A 421 5.95 18.30 -18.63
C ILE A 421 4.42 18.26 -18.83
N PHE A 422 3.78 17.13 -18.54
CA PHE A 422 2.36 16.90 -18.85
C PHE A 422 1.40 17.23 -17.70
N ASN A 423 1.85 17.96 -16.68
CA ASN A 423 0.99 18.48 -15.63
C ASN A 423 0.90 20.01 -15.74
N PRO A 424 -0.28 20.63 -15.66
CA PRO A 424 -0.45 22.08 -15.84
C PRO A 424 0.24 22.92 -14.74
N PHE A 425 0.57 22.31 -13.60
CA PHE A 425 1.29 22.97 -12.52
C PHE A 425 2.79 22.65 -12.50
N HIS A 426 3.28 21.85 -13.45
CA HIS A 426 4.68 21.52 -13.68
C HIS A 426 5.43 21.15 -12.34
N LEU A 427 6.51 21.86 -12.03
CA LEU A 427 7.32 21.64 -10.82
C LEU A 427 6.56 21.93 -9.52
N THR A 428 5.57 22.83 -9.57
CA THR A 428 4.81 23.16 -8.37
C THR A 428 3.97 21.98 -7.89
N ASN A 429 3.49 21.14 -8.80
CA ASN A 429 2.79 19.91 -8.41
C ASN A 429 3.66 19.04 -7.49
N LEU A 430 4.96 18.93 -7.76
CA LEU A 430 5.91 18.18 -6.94
C LEU A 430 6.17 18.88 -5.60
N THR A 431 6.51 20.18 -5.61
CA THR A 431 6.82 20.93 -4.39
C THR A 431 5.63 21.02 -3.45
N HIS A 432 4.42 21.17 -3.99
CA HIS A 432 3.19 21.23 -3.21
C HIS A 432 2.94 19.97 -2.39
N THR A 433 3.25 18.79 -2.92
CA THR A 433 3.15 17.53 -2.19
C THR A 433 4.05 17.51 -0.95
N PHE A 434 5.26 18.05 -1.04
CA PHE A 434 6.16 18.19 0.11
C PHE A 434 5.67 19.23 1.11
N VAL A 435 5.19 20.38 0.65
CA VAL A 435 4.64 21.44 1.52
C VAL A 435 3.47 20.90 2.36
N ILE A 436 2.53 20.17 1.76
CA ILE A 436 1.41 19.56 2.49
C ILE A 436 1.90 18.51 3.51
N SER A 437 2.96 17.75 3.19
CA SER A 437 3.39 16.60 3.99
C SER A 437 4.36 16.95 5.13
N ILE A 438 5.23 17.95 4.93
CA ILE A 438 6.41 18.20 5.79
C ILE A 438 6.39 19.59 6.45
N SER A 439 5.63 20.56 5.92
CA SER A 439 5.62 21.92 6.46
C SER A 439 5.06 21.97 7.89
N LYS A 440 5.38 23.06 8.62
CA LYS A 440 4.78 23.35 9.94
C LYS A 440 3.24 23.37 9.89
N GLN A 441 2.66 23.71 8.74
CA GLN A 441 1.22 23.69 8.50
C GLN A 441 0.67 22.25 8.43
N ALA A 442 1.52 21.25 8.12
CA ALA A 442 1.12 19.85 8.11
C ALA A 442 0.65 19.35 9.49
N GLU A 443 1.08 19.98 10.58
CA GLU A 443 0.60 19.65 11.94
C GLU A 443 -0.91 19.90 12.09
N ARG A 444 -1.44 20.91 11.43
CA ARG A 444 -2.88 21.22 11.45
C ARG A 444 -3.71 20.12 10.79
N TRP A 445 -3.20 19.46 9.74
CA TRP A 445 -3.86 18.35 9.09
C TRP A 445 -3.87 17.08 9.93
N ARG A 446 -2.95 16.92 10.89
CA ARG A 446 -2.90 15.76 11.79
C ARG A 446 -4.11 15.70 12.72
N ASN A 447 -4.83 16.79 12.92
CA ASN A 447 -6.09 16.83 13.66
C ASN A 447 -7.28 16.28 12.84
N VAL A 448 -7.12 16.10 11.52
CA VAL A 448 -8.14 15.49 10.68
C VAL A 448 -8.15 13.97 10.92
N HIS A 449 -9.33 13.43 11.14
CA HIS A 449 -9.57 12.04 11.51
C HIS A 449 -8.80 11.00 10.67
N GLU A 450 -8.66 11.20 9.36
CA GLU A 450 -7.97 10.27 8.47
C GLU A 450 -6.43 10.23 8.64
N TRP A 451 -5.83 11.23 9.29
CA TRP A 451 -4.41 11.28 9.58
C TRP A 451 -4.04 10.65 10.93
N HIS A 452 -5.03 10.29 11.76
CA HIS A 452 -4.80 9.59 13.01
C HIS A 452 -4.17 8.21 12.77
N ARG A 453 -3.58 7.65 13.81
CA ARG A 453 -3.00 6.29 13.77
C ARG A 453 -4.09 5.26 13.50
N ALA A 454 -3.75 4.15 12.80
CA ALA A 454 -4.71 3.08 12.52
C ALA A 454 -5.32 2.47 13.78
N PHE A 455 -4.52 2.36 14.84
CA PHE A 455 -4.90 1.78 16.13
C PHE A 455 -5.20 2.84 17.21
N ASP A 456 -5.74 3.97 16.80
CA ASP A 456 -6.35 4.93 17.72
C ASP A 456 -7.74 4.41 18.13
N TRP A 457 -7.78 3.69 19.24
CA TRP A 457 -8.99 3.08 19.76
C TRP A 457 -9.91 4.05 20.51
N THR A 458 -9.47 5.24 20.78
CA THR A 458 -10.34 6.31 21.34
C THR A 458 -11.29 6.85 20.27
N ASN A 459 -10.85 6.78 19.00
CA ASN A 459 -11.65 7.16 17.84
C ASN A 459 -11.43 6.13 16.71
N PRO A 460 -11.94 4.89 16.85
CA PRO A 460 -11.64 3.82 15.93
C PRO A 460 -12.26 4.03 14.56
N VAL A 461 -11.50 3.71 13.51
CA VAL A 461 -12.04 3.60 12.16
C VAL A 461 -12.64 2.21 11.95
N GLY A 462 -13.71 2.11 11.16
CA GLY A 462 -14.43 0.85 10.96
C GLY A 462 -13.60 -0.32 10.39
N THR A 463 -12.43 -0.05 9.83
CA THR A 463 -11.49 -1.08 9.32
C THR A 463 -10.25 -1.28 10.19
N ALA A 464 -10.20 -0.69 11.39
CA ALA A 464 -9.09 -0.89 12.33
C ALA A 464 -8.92 -2.37 12.72
N VAL A 465 -10.02 -3.06 13.02
CA VAL A 465 -10.00 -4.49 13.37
C VAL A 465 -9.58 -5.39 12.20
N PRO A 466 -10.18 -5.30 10.99
CA PRO A 466 -9.69 -6.04 9.82
C PRO A 466 -8.20 -5.79 9.52
N PHE A 467 -7.74 -4.55 9.67
CA PHE A 467 -6.34 -4.20 9.49
C PHE A 467 -5.44 -4.83 10.56
N LEU A 468 -5.88 -4.84 11.85
CA LEU A 468 -5.16 -5.52 12.93
C LEU A 468 -5.05 -7.02 12.67
N ILE A 469 -6.14 -7.66 12.22
CA ILE A 469 -6.14 -9.08 11.85
C ILE A 469 -5.11 -9.34 10.74
N MET A 470 -5.09 -8.50 9.69
CA MET A 470 -4.08 -8.61 8.63
C MET A 470 -2.66 -8.45 9.18
N TYR A 471 -2.43 -7.50 10.06
CA TYR A 471 -1.13 -7.24 10.66
C TYR A 471 -0.61 -8.45 11.48
N ILE A 472 -1.47 -9.02 12.32
CA ILE A 472 -1.15 -10.23 13.08
C ILE A 472 -0.92 -11.41 12.13
N LEU A 473 -1.80 -11.59 11.15
CA LEU A 473 -1.68 -12.64 10.14
C LEU A 473 -0.37 -12.53 9.35
N ALA A 474 0.06 -11.31 9.01
CA ALA A 474 1.32 -11.08 8.30
C ALA A 474 2.52 -11.61 9.09
N TRP A 475 2.57 -11.37 10.41
CA TRP A 475 3.62 -11.90 11.27
C TRP A 475 3.57 -13.42 11.42
N LEU A 476 2.38 -13.99 11.64
CA LEU A 476 2.21 -15.44 11.76
C LEU A 476 2.60 -16.17 10.48
N VAL A 477 2.18 -15.64 9.33
CA VAL A 477 2.50 -16.21 8.02
C VAL A 477 3.98 -16.09 7.72
N LEU A 478 4.60 -14.95 8.01
CA LEU A 478 6.04 -14.76 7.84
C LEU A 478 6.83 -15.74 8.70
N LEU A 479 6.47 -15.91 9.98
CA LEU A 479 7.09 -16.89 10.87
C LEU A 479 6.93 -18.32 10.36
N ALA A 480 5.72 -18.70 9.97
CA ALA A 480 5.44 -20.03 9.40
C ALA A 480 6.26 -20.28 8.13
N TRP A 481 6.33 -19.31 7.25
CA TRP A 481 7.09 -19.37 6.00
C TRP A 481 8.60 -19.57 6.26
N VAL A 482 9.16 -18.86 7.26
CA VAL A 482 10.56 -19.02 7.66
C VAL A 482 10.85 -20.40 8.22
N ILE A 483 9.99 -20.90 9.10
CA ILE A 483 10.11 -22.26 9.65
C ILE A 483 10.13 -23.28 8.49
N VAL A 484 9.24 -23.10 7.53
CA VAL A 484 9.16 -23.94 6.33
C VAL A 484 10.46 -23.86 5.52
N LEU A 485 11.01 -22.67 5.28
CA LEU A 485 12.28 -22.49 4.57
C LEU A 485 13.46 -23.17 5.27
N VAL A 486 13.56 -22.99 6.59
CA VAL A 486 14.63 -23.63 7.38
C VAL A 486 14.50 -25.15 7.33
N ARG A 487 13.30 -25.69 7.43
CA ARG A 487 13.06 -27.14 7.28
C ARG A 487 13.38 -27.64 5.89
N ALA A 488 12.96 -26.94 4.86
CA ALA A 488 13.27 -27.29 3.47
C ALA A 488 14.78 -27.28 3.22
N ALA A 489 15.49 -26.27 3.72
CA ALA A 489 16.96 -26.19 3.62
C ALA A 489 17.65 -27.34 4.37
N ARG A 490 17.17 -27.72 5.56
CA ARG A 490 17.70 -28.88 6.32
C ARG A 490 17.50 -30.19 5.59
N ILE A 491 16.32 -30.40 5.00
CA ILE A 491 16.01 -31.60 4.21
C ILE A 491 16.91 -31.66 2.96
N ALA A 492 17.10 -30.56 2.27
CA ALA A 492 17.93 -30.47 1.07
C ALA A 492 19.43 -30.74 1.33
N ASN A 493 19.90 -30.48 2.55
CA ASN A 493 21.33 -30.66 2.93
C ASN A 493 21.64 -31.99 3.62
N ARG A 494 20.66 -32.83 3.88
CA ARG A 494 20.93 -34.19 4.41
C ARG A 494 21.50 -35.07 3.28
N PRO A 495 22.46 -36.00 3.60
CA PRO A 495 22.97 -36.98 2.63
C PRO A 495 21.89 -38.02 2.39
N VAL A 496 20.95 -37.69 1.54
CA VAL A 496 19.84 -38.54 1.14
C VAL A 496 20.15 -39.09 -0.22
N SER A 497 19.74 -40.33 -0.51
CA SER A 497 19.96 -41.03 -1.79
C SER A 497 19.64 -40.10 -2.99
N LYS A 498 20.35 -40.30 -4.13
CA LYS A 498 20.11 -39.54 -5.38
C LYS A 498 18.63 -39.45 -5.76
N LYS A 499 17.84 -40.49 -5.46
CA LYS A 499 16.38 -40.55 -5.69
C LYS A 499 15.60 -39.52 -4.84
N MET A 500 15.99 -39.29 -3.60
CA MET A 500 15.35 -38.33 -2.72
C MET A 500 15.79 -36.88 -2.99
N ARG A 501 17.00 -36.66 -3.55
CA ARG A 501 17.43 -35.32 -4.03
C ARG A 501 16.59 -34.83 -5.22
N ALA A 502 16.18 -35.72 -6.11
CA ALA A 502 15.28 -35.37 -7.22
C ALA A 502 13.87 -35.04 -6.73
N LEU A 503 13.42 -35.68 -5.63
CA LEU A 503 12.12 -35.43 -5.00
C LEU A 503 12.08 -34.17 -4.14
N VAL A 504 13.22 -33.70 -3.61
CA VAL A 504 13.36 -32.49 -2.80
C VAL A 504 13.63 -31.24 -3.65
N GLN A 505 13.83 -31.39 -4.96
CA GLN A 505 13.80 -30.30 -5.92
C GLN A 505 12.38 -29.79 -6.18
N TYR A 506 11.60 -29.63 -5.12
CA TYR A 506 10.41 -28.80 -5.20
C TYR A 506 10.85 -27.40 -5.59
N THR A 507 10.52 -27.01 -6.80
CA THR A 507 10.77 -25.66 -7.30
C THR A 507 9.88 -24.70 -6.53
N TRP A 508 10.42 -24.12 -5.48
CA TRP A 508 9.76 -23.05 -4.75
C TRP A 508 9.47 -21.90 -5.71
N PRO A 509 8.22 -21.42 -5.80
CA PRO A 509 7.98 -20.17 -6.48
C PRO A 509 8.83 -19.10 -5.78
N GLN A 510 9.69 -18.45 -6.55
CA GLN A 510 10.59 -17.45 -6.01
C GLN A 510 9.81 -16.23 -5.56
N VAL A 511 10.11 -15.73 -4.38
CA VAL A 511 9.48 -14.55 -3.80
C VAL A 511 10.34 -13.33 -4.12
N ASP A 512 9.71 -12.27 -4.61
CA ASP A 512 10.35 -10.96 -4.74
C ASP A 512 10.32 -10.23 -3.41
N LEU A 513 11.47 -10.11 -2.76
CA LEU A 513 11.57 -9.42 -1.47
C LEU A 513 11.44 -7.90 -1.59
N GLY A 514 11.71 -7.31 -2.76
CA GLY A 514 11.42 -5.90 -3.00
C GLY A 514 9.93 -5.60 -2.76
N LEU A 515 9.06 -6.48 -3.26
CA LEU A 515 7.61 -6.38 -3.04
C LEU A 515 7.22 -6.64 -1.58
N VAL A 516 7.91 -7.57 -0.90
CA VAL A 516 7.69 -7.81 0.55
C VAL A 516 8.07 -6.58 1.37
N ILE A 517 9.18 -5.92 1.05
CA ILE A 517 9.61 -4.69 1.73
C ILE A 517 8.60 -3.55 1.47
N ILE A 518 8.08 -3.43 0.25
CA ILE A 518 7.01 -2.47 -0.08
C ILE A 518 5.76 -2.75 0.78
N ALA A 519 5.34 -4.02 0.89
CA ALA A 519 4.21 -4.38 1.74
C ALA A 519 4.46 -4.04 3.22
N ALA A 520 5.63 -4.34 3.75
CA ALA A 520 6.01 -4.00 5.13
C ALA A 520 6.02 -2.48 5.35
N MET A 521 6.58 -1.72 4.39
CA MET A 521 6.60 -0.25 4.43
C MET A 521 5.19 0.34 4.40
N THR A 522 4.30 -0.17 3.54
CA THR A 522 2.91 0.31 3.47
C THR A 522 2.11 -0.04 4.73
N ILE A 523 2.35 -1.20 5.34
CA ILE A 523 1.79 -1.55 6.66
C ILE A 523 2.26 -0.54 7.72
N TYR A 524 3.56 -0.22 7.76
CA TYR A 524 4.09 0.79 8.67
C TYR A 524 3.45 2.16 8.46
N MET A 525 3.32 2.59 7.19
CA MET A 525 2.63 3.86 6.85
C MET A 525 1.18 3.85 7.35
N ALA A 526 0.47 2.73 7.19
CA ALA A 526 -0.90 2.58 7.67
C ALA A 526 -1.02 2.63 9.20
N ILE A 527 -0.07 2.04 9.93
CA ILE A 527 -0.01 2.16 11.39
C ILE A 527 0.14 3.63 11.81
N ARG A 528 0.95 4.39 11.08
CA ARG A 528 1.20 5.82 11.37
C ARG A 528 0.05 6.73 10.96
N SER A 529 -0.68 6.39 9.90
CA SER A 529 -1.83 7.13 9.42
C SER A 529 -2.83 6.21 8.73
N ARG A 530 -4.06 6.18 9.25
CA ARG A 530 -5.13 5.27 8.81
C ARG A 530 -5.52 5.42 7.35
N ARG A 531 -5.26 6.56 6.72
CA ARG A 531 -5.50 6.78 5.29
C ARG A 531 -4.73 5.82 4.37
N PHE A 532 -3.64 5.23 4.87
CA PHE A 532 -2.83 4.24 4.13
C PHE A 532 -3.30 2.80 4.30
N ILE A 533 -4.34 2.54 5.09
CA ILE A 533 -4.88 1.18 5.31
C ILE A 533 -5.24 0.47 3.99
N PRO A 534 -5.92 1.10 3.01
CA PRO A 534 -6.20 0.45 1.73
C PRO A 534 -4.92 0.03 1.00
N ILE A 535 -3.94 0.92 0.95
CA ILE A 535 -2.65 0.69 0.27
C ILE A 535 -1.90 -0.49 0.91
N ALA A 536 -1.91 -0.57 2.24
CA ALA A 536 -1.30 -1.69 2.96
C ALA A 536 -2.01 -3.02 2.66
N GLY A 537 -3.35 -3.03 2.62
CA GLY A 537 -4.13 -4.20 2.24
C GLY A 537 -3.83 -4.66 0.81
N PHE A 538 -3.73 -3.72 -0.13
CA PHE A 538 -3.45 -4.00 -1.54
C PHE A 538 -2.03 -4.55 -1.76
N ALA A 539 -1.04 -4.01 -1.07
CA ALA A 539 0.34 -4.49 -1.17
C ALA A 539 0.54 -5.84 -0.45
N ALA A 540 -0.08 -6.03 0.72
CA ALA A 540 0.20 -7.20 1.56
C ALA A 540 -0.62 -8.44 1.19
N CYS A 541 -1.93 -8.31 0.90
CA CYS A 541 -2.79 -9.49 0.76
C CYS A 541 -2.39 -10.45 -0.37
N PRO A 542 -2.00 -10.01 -1.58
CA PRO A 542 -1.51 -10.92 -2.61
C PRO A 542 -0.25 -11.69 -2.21
N LEU A 543 0.66 -11.04 -1.48
CA LEU A 543 1.88 -11.66 -0.97
C LEU A 543 1.60 -12.64 0.16
N LEU A 544 0.70 -12.30 1.08
CA LEU A 544 0.27 -13.20 2.15
C LEU A 544 -0.32 -14.47 1.56
N ALA A 545 -1.13 -14.37 0.52
CA ALA A 545 -1.67 -15.52 -0.18
C ALA A 545 -0.55 -16.40 -0.75
N LEU A 546 0.49 -15.83 -1.36
CA LEU A 546 1.65 -16.56 -1.84
C LEU A 546 2.36 -17.33 -0.71
N LEU A 547 2.66 -16.63 0.38
CA LEU A 547 3.39 -17.24 1.50
C LEU A 547 2.57 -18.33 2.19
N ILE A 548 1.26 -18.12 2.35
CA ILE A 548 0.32 -19.13 2.88
C ILE A 548 0.31 -20.36 1.99
N GLU A 549 0.16 -20.18 0.69
CA GLU A 549 0.11 -21.30 -0.25
C GLU A 549 1.40 -22.10 -0.25
N GLN A 550 2.54 -21.45 -0.21
CA GLN A 550 3.84 -22.11 -0.08
C GLN A 550 3.94 -22.93 1.21
N ALA A 551 3.55 -22.34 2.34
CA ALA A 551 3.58 -23.02 3.62
C ALA A 551 2.64 -24.26 3.63
N VAL A 552 1.42 -24.09 3.15
CA VAL A 552 0.42 -25.19 3.08
C VAL A 552 0.89 -26.32 2.17
N ARG A 553 1.40 -26.00 0.97
CA ARG A 553 1.91 -27.00 0.04
C ARG A 553 3.10 -27.77 0.60
N PHE A 554 4.02 -27.08 1.29
CA PHE A 554 5.15 -27.74 1.92
C PHE A 554 4.72 -28.66 3.06
N VAL A 555 3.81 -28.22 3.92
CA VAL A 555 3.28 -29.03 5.02
C VAL A 555 2.56 -30.26 4.46
N ALA A 556 1.66 -30.06 3.50
CA ALA A 556 0.92 -31.16 2.86
C ALA A 556 1.87 -32.17 2.18
N GLY A 557 2.85 -31.68 1.41
CA GLY A 557 3.86 -32.52 0.78
C GLY A 557 4.74 -33.26 1.79
N SER A 558 5.06 -32.63 2.94
CA SER A 558 5.83 -33.27 4.02
C SER A 558 5.04 -34.38 4.71
N ILE A 559 3.74 -34.19 4.92
CA ILE A 559 2.85 -35.21 5.47
C ILE A 559 2.76 -36.39 4.49
N GLN A 560 2.61 -36.12 3.19
CA GLN A 560 2.56 -37.14 2.18
C GLN A 560 3.89 -37.94 2.10
N LEU A 561 5.02 -37.21 2.18
CA LEU A 561 6.35 -37.86 2.23
C LEU A 561 6.46 -38.84 3.42
N ALA A 562 5.95 -38.42 4.61
CA ALA A 562 5.97 -39.30 5.77
C ALA A 562 5.08 -40.53 5.62
N ARG A 563 3.96 -40.45 4.86
CA ARG A 563 3.00 -41.53 4.65
C ARG A 563 3.37 -42.46 3.51
N THR A 564 3.86 -41.92 2.41
CA THR A 564 4.03 -42.66 1.16
C THR A 564 5.49 -42.75 0.68
N GLY A 565 6.41 -42.08 1.35
CA GLY A 565 7.81 -41.94 0.92
C GLY A 565 8.00 -40.99 -0.28
N LYS A 566 6.94 -40.35 -0.80
CA LYS A 566 6.98 -39.42 -1.92
C LYS A 566 6.51 -38.04 -1.50
N PHE A 567 7.26 -36.98 -1.90
CA PHE A 567 6.84 -35.59 -1.66
C PHE A 567 5.89 -35.19 -2.80
N GLU A 568 4.62 -35.31 -2.56
CA GLU A 568 3.58 -34.95 -3.52
C GLU A 568 2.54 -34.09 -2.78
N VAL A 569 2.06 -33.00 -3.40
CA VAL A 569 0.95 -32.24 -2.84
C VAL A 569 -0.33 -33.00 -3.14
N PRO A 570 -1.10 -33.43 -2.12
CA PRO A 570 -2.30 -34.20 -2.35
C PRO A 570 -3.32 -33.40 -3.14
N VAL A 571 -3.88 -33.99 -4.17
CA VAL A 571 -4.96 -33.43 -4.97
C VAL A 571 -6.30 -33.87 -4.37
N LEU A 572 -7.24 -32.93 -4.24
CA LEU A 572 -8.58 -33.24 -3.76
C LEU A 572 -9.24 -34.30 -4.66
N SER A 573 -9.83 -35.30 -4.06
CA SER A 573 -10.63 -36.28 -4.75
C SER A 573 -11.88 -35.67 -5.39
N LEU A 574 -12.45 -36.29 -6.42
CA LEU A 574 -13.62 -35.78 -7.09
C LEU A 574 -14.82 -35.52 -6.17
N PRO A 575 -15.16 -36.42 -5.20
CA PRO A 575 -16.20 -36.13 -4.21
C PRO A 575 -15.90 -34.89 -3.37
N GLN A 576 -14.66 -34.74 -2.88
CA GLN A 576 -14.25 -33.56 -2.09
C GLN A 576 -14.36 -32.24 -2.89
N ARG A 577 -14.00 -32.28 -4.19
CA ARG A 577 -14.17 -31.12 -5.08
C ARG A 577 -15.66 -30.78 -5.26
N ARG A 578 -16.53 -31.76 -5.44
CA ARG A 578 -17.98 -31.57 -5.55
C ARG A 578 -18.55 -30.90 -4.30
N VAL A 579 -18.23 -31.43 -3.12
CA VAL A 579 -18.65 -30.84 -1.85
C VAL A 579 -18.15 -29.40 -1.73
N LEU A 580 -16.87 -29.15 -2.02
CA LEU A 580 -16.30 -27.80 -1.95
C LEU A 580 -17.02 -26.83 -2.90
N VAL A 581 -17.31 -27.24 -4.13
CA VAL A 581 -18.05 -26.44 -5.11
C VAL A 581 -19.46 -26.11 -4.60
N ILE A 582 -20.20 -27.12 -4.11
CA ILE A 582 -21.57 -26.92 -3.59
C ILE A 582 -21.57 -25.94 -2.41
N VAL A 583 -20.68 -26.18 -1.42
CA VAL A 583 -20.60 -25.34 -0.22
C VAL A 583 -20.18 -23.92 -0.60
N SER A 584 -19.14 -23.75 -1.44
CA SER A 584 -18.68 -22.42 -1.86
C SER A 584 -19.76 -21.67 -2.64
N THR A 585 -20.49 -22.35 -3.52
CA THR A 585 -21.61 -21.76 -4.25
C THR A 585 -22.72 -21.32 -3.29
N GLY A 586 -23.06 -22.15 -2.32
CA GLY A 586 -24.06 -21.83 -1.30
C GLY A 586 -23.65 -20.59 -0.47
N VAL A 587 -22.39 -20.53 -0.04
CA VAL A 587 -21.87 -19.37 0.71
C VAL A 587 -21.90 -18.09 -0.13
N VAL A 588 -21.41 -18.12 -1.36
CA VAL A 588 -21.40 -16.94 -2.25
C VAL A 588 -22.81 -16.50 -2.60
N ALA A 589 -23.69 -17.44 -2.94
CA ALA A 589 -25.09 -17.14 -3.25
C ALA A 589 -25.86 -16.60 -2.03
N GLY A 590 -25.65 -17.20 -0.85
CA GLY A 590 -26.26 -16.75 0.38
C GLY A 590 -25.81 -15.35 0.78
N PHE A 591 -24.50 -15.05 0.67
CA PHE A 591 -23.96 -13.73 0.91
C PHE A 591 -24.50 -12.71 -0.10
N TRP A 592 -24.55 -13.06 -1.39
CA TRP A 592 -25.10 -12.19 -2.43
C TRP A 592 -26.57 -11.86 -2.18
N LEU A 593 -27.38 -12.87 -1.83
CA LEU A 593 -28.80 -12.67 -1.52
C LEU A 593 -29.00 -11.74 -0.30
N MET A 594 -28.28 -12.04 0.79
CA MET A 594 -28.33 -11.24 2.02
C MET A 594 -27.92 -9.78 1.76
N TRP A 595 -26.81 -9.57 1.06
CA TRP A 595 -26.35 -8.23 0.71
C TRP A 595 -27.29 -7.55 -0.29
N GLY A 596 -27.78 -8.27 -1.30
CA GLY A 596 -28.71 -7.73 -2.29
C GLY A 596 -30.01 -7.25 -1.65
N LEU A 597 -30.59 -8.01 -0.72
CA LEU A 597 -31.77 -7.61 0.04
C LEU A 597 -31.50 -6.39 0.92
N ALA A 598 -30.37 -6.36 1.62
CA ALA A 598 -29.96 -5.22 2.43
C ALA A 598 -29.73 -3.98 1.56
N PHE A 599 -29.06 -4.12 0.41
CA PHE A 599 -28.85 -3.02 -0.53
C PHE A 599 -30.16 -2.48 -1.09
N LYS A 600 -31.07 -3.39 -1.50
CA LYS A 600 -32.40 -3.01 -1.95
C LYS A 600 -33.13 -2.18 -0.89
N HIS A 601 -33.21 -2.68 0.33
CA HIS A 601 -33.90 -2.01 1.42
C HIS A 601 -33.29 -0.64 1.76
N VAL A 602 -31.97 -0.52 1.82
CA VAL A 602 -31.31 0.72 2.22
C VAL A 602 -31.26 1.75 1.09
N TYR A 603 -31.01 1.32 -0.16
CA TYR A 603 -30.68 2.24 -1.24
C TYR A 603 -31.73 2.32 -2.37
N LEU A 604 -32.56 1.31 -2.57
CA LEU A 604 -33.53 1.28 -3.68
C LEU A 604 -34.95 1.47 -3.25
N ASP A 605 -35.36 0.96 -2.09
CA ASP A 605 -36.72 1.13 -1.63
C ASP A 605 -37.04 2.62 -1.36
N PRO A 606 -38.25 3.10 -1.69
CA PRO A 606 -38.64 4.49 -1.46
C PRO A 606 -38.62 4.81 0.05
N TRP A 607 -37.94 5.89 0.41
CA TRP A 607 -37.99 6.40 1.76
C TRP A 607 -39.29 7.23 1.94
N PRO A 608 -40.08 6.95 2.97
CA PRO A 608 -41.43 7.55 3.08
C PRO A 608 -41.46 9.07 3.21
N LEU A 609 -40.37 9.70 3.60
CA LEU A 609 -40.33 11.10 4.00
C LEU A 609 -39.50 12.02 3.09
N ASP A 610 -38.91 11.52 1.97
CA ASP A 610 -37.88 12.35 1.34
C ASP A 610 -37.85 12.27 -0.19
N ALA A 611 -38.53 13.21 -0.84
CA ALA A 611 -38.43 13.45 -2.28
C ALA A 611 -37.01 13.91 -2.69
N LYS A 612 -36.17 14.38 -1.74
CA LYS A 612 -34.83 14.92 -2.00
C LYS A 612 -33.78 13.83 -2.21
N TYR A 613 -33.97 12.61 -1.66
CA TYR A 613 -32.99 11.52 -1.67
C TYR A 613 -33.35 10.39 -2.64
N LYS A 614 -33.81 10.76 -3.85
CA LYS A 614 -34.27 9.79 -4.86
C LYS A 614 -33.13 8.95 -5.48
N SER A 615 -31.92 9.49 -5.56
CA SER A 615 -30.80 8.77 -6.18
C SER A 615 -30.04 7.89 -5.20
N VAL A 616 -29.42 6.82 -5.69
CA VAL A 616 -28.54 5.95 -4.89
C VAL A 616 -27.36 6.76 -4.31
N PHE A 617 -26.79 7.69 -5.09
CA PHE A 617 -25.74 8.58 -4.64
C PHE A 617 -26.17 9.38 -3.40
N MET A 618 -27.33 10.02 -3.45
CA MET A 618 -27.81 10.85 -2.35
C MET A 618 -28.07 10.03 -1.08
N ARG A 619 -28.45 8.76 -1.22
CA ARG A 619 -28.64 7.84 -0.09
C ARG A 619 -27.34 7.25 0.44
N MET A 620 -26.34 7.08 -0.41
CA MET A 620 -24.99 6.64 0.00
C MET A 620 -24.20 7.77 0.66
N THR A 621 -24.53 9.02 0.41
CA THR A 621 -23.92 10.16 1.08
C THR A 621 -24.71 10.51 2.33
N ALA A 622 -24.05 11.03 3.37
CA ALA A 622 -24.73 11.59 4.55
C ALA A 622 -25.43 12.91 4.20
N SER A 623 -26.31 12.87 3.19
CA SER A 623 -26.86 14.06 2.56
C SER A 623 -27.89 14.80 3.42
N TYR A 624 -28.53 14.13 4.38
CA TYR A 624 -29.43 14.80 5.34
C TYR A 624 -28.69 15.84 6.22
N SER A 625 -27.39 15.75 6.35
CA SER A 625 -26.58 16.74 7.07
C SER A 625 -26.20 17.95 6.21
N LYS A 626 -26.52 17.95 4.91
CA LYS A 626 -26.17 19.04 4.00
C LYS A 626 -27.22 20.18 4.04
N PRO A 627 -26.78 21.44 3.89
CA PRO A 627 -27.67 22.60 4.06
C PRO A 627 -28.53 22.86 2.80
N PHE A 628 -29.32 21.88 2.34
CA PHE A 628 -30.17 22.02 1.16
C PHE A 628 -31.14 23.19 1.28
N GLU A 629 -31.80 23.33 2.43
CA GLU A 629 -32.82 24.35 2.65
C GLU A 629 -32.21 25.73 2.71
N ALA A 630 -31.04 25.86 3.34
CA ALA A 630 -30.31 27.13 3.38
C ALA A 630 -29.86 27.56 1.97
N CYS A 631 -29.36 26.63 1.16
CA CYS A 631 -28.99 26.92 -0.22
C CYS A 631 -30.20 27.31 -1.08
N GLU A 632 -31.34 26.62 -0.91
CA GLU A 632 -32.59 26.95 -1.62
C GLU A 632 -33.11 28.31 -1.19
N PHE A 633 -33.09 28.61 0.11
CA PHE A 633 -33.46 29.93 0.63
C PHE A 633 -32.59 31.06 0.01
N MET A 634 -31.29 30.88 -0.03
CA MET A 634 -30.36 31.83 -0.66
C MET A 634 -30.68 32.03 -2.14
N ARG A 635 -30.91 30.93 -2.87
CA ARG A 635 -31.25 30.94 -4.30
C ARG A 635 -32.55 31.68 -4.60
N ILE A 636 -33.62 31.39 -3.84
CA ILE A 636 -34.94 32.02 -4.01
C ILE A 636 -34.85 33.53 -3.71
N ASN A 637 -34.13 33.90 -2.65
CA ASN A 637 -34.02 35.29 -2.21
C ASN A 637 -32.87 36.03 -2.94
N LYS A 638 -32.17 35.39 -3.90
CA LYS A 638 -31.07 35.97 -4.67
C LYS A 638 -30.01 36.61 -3.77
N LEU A 639 -29.74 35.97 -2.62
CA LEU A 639 -28.70 36.45 -1.71
C LEU A 639 -27.32 36.27 -2.34
N SER A 640 -26.54 37.35 -2.30
CA SER A 640 -25.16 37.37 -2.86
C SER A 640 -24.21 38.01 -1.85
N GLY A 641 -22.92 37.75 -2.02
CA GLY A 641 -21.87 38.31 -1.16
C GLY A 641 -20.97 37.27 -0.55
N LYS A 642 -20.03 37.72 0.29
CA LYS A 642 -19.12 36.83 1.02
C LYS A 642 -19.88 36.16 2.14
N MET A 643 -19.70 34.82 2.26
CA MET A 643 -20.37 34.01 3.27
C MET A 643 -19.33 33.32 4.17
N TYR A 644 -19.66 33.24 5.46
CA TYR A 644 -18.95 32.40 6.42
C TYR A 644 -19.76 31.10 6.63
N ASN A 645 -19.15 29.96 6.37
CA ASN A 645 -19.78 28.66 6.49
C ASN A 645 -18.86 27.68 7.21
N TYR A 646 -19.44 26.58 7.68
CA TYR A 646 -18.66 25.49 8.22
C TYR A 646 -17.82 24.85 7.10
N TRP A 647 -16.54 24.59 7.36
CA TRP A 647 -15.58 24.21 6.30
C TRP A 647 -15.98 22.93 5.54
N THR A 648 -16.67 21.97 6.21
CA THR A 648 -17.16 20.74 5.58
C THR A 648 -18.30 20.95 4.60
N GLU A 649 -18.96 22.12 4.65
CA GLU A 649 -20.12 22.46 3.82
C GLU A 649 -19.76 23.34 2.61
N GLY A 650 -18.57 23.93 2.63
CA GLY A 650 -18.13 24.87 1.60
C GLY A 650 -18.22 24.32 0.18
N GLY A 651 -17.85 23.06 -0.03
CA GLY A 651 -17.94 22.40 -1.33
C GLY A 651 -19.38 22.22 -1.82
N PHE A 652 -20.30 21.87 -0.93
CA PHE A 652 -21.73 21.74 -1.24
C PHE A 652 -22.36 23.09 -1.60
N ILE A 653 -22.03 24.12 -0.85
CA ILE A 653 -22.54 25.49 -1.08
C ILE A 653 -21.98 26.05 -2.39
N ALA A 654 -20.71 25.80 -2.70
CA ALA A 654 -20.08 26.24 -3.94
C ALA A 654 -20.64 25.51 -5.19
N TRP A 655 -21.08 24.26 -5.02
CA TRP A 655 -21.74 23.49 -6.08
C TRP A 655 -23.17 23.95 -6.29
#